data_ff2287f86a7eb58eeb90fd2c7cf96bbf
#
_entry.id   ff2287f86a7eb58eeb90fd2c7cf96bbf
#
_cell.length_a   1.000
_cell.length_b   1.000
_cell.length_c   1.000
_cell.angle_alpha   90.00
_cell.angle_beta   90.00
_cell.angle_gamma   90.00
#
_symmetry.space_group_name_H-M   'P 1'
#
loop_
_entity.id
_entity.type
_entity.pdbx_description
1 polymer ?
#
loop_
_entity_poly.entity_id
_entity_poly.type
_entity_poly.pdbx_seq_one_letter_code
_entity_poly.pdbx_strand_id
1 'polypeptide(L)'
;MRYSIHSICDRLCERKKYVNSWTVLFVDILLSVGSSFVALLFVDNFIVDLPRNAYLFVIVGSFLISLLVFMALGVNKNIIRHATIKSIGKMGVAIFFKEVLLLGLVSLVVSRMFNNHAFACFLVDFLVTTVVLIGFRVMLVLVYDLVISLYRSSKTRVLVYGTDDKSVALKKRMHTSKHYHVVGLVNPDKRLKSYSISELPVYYFEDEANFACFVKKYNINGLLFPSPETAQREAEGLVRYCQAYGVKNLVAPPINVLGDGLKKTVIREIRIEDLLGREEIEINTKEIEANFAGKVVMVTGAAGSIGSELCRQLATFGVAHLVLFDNAETPMHELRLELERNFSSLKFTPFIGDVRQKERLKGAFEKFHPQVVFHAAAYKHVPLMEENPCEAVRVNVVGSRLVADFCVEYGVDMMVMISTDKAVNPTNVMGASKRLAEIYVQSLGLAMERGEIRGKTRFVTTRFGNVLGSNGSVIPYFRKQIEQGGPVTVTDPRITRFFMTIPEACCLVMEAATMSTGNQIFVFDMGDPVKIVDLAERMIRLAGYTPNEDIKIKFIGLRPGEKLYEEVLSNEENTVPTGHDKIRVAKVREYKRGEVLRAYDRLAELALAVKAEDSVRLMKQVVPEFKSRNSVYEKLDRVAN
;
A
#
# COMPACT_ATOMS: atom_id res chain seq x y z
N MET A 1 4.15 40.76 -18.21
CA MET A 1 3.71 39.76 -19.20
C MET A 1 3.73 38.30 -18.72
N ARG A 2 4.72 37.82 -17.96
CA ARG A 2 4.76 36.45 -17.39
C ARG A 2 3.61 36.15 -16.39
N TYR A 3 3.21 37.11 -15.57
CA TYR A 3 2.11 36.93 -14.58
C TYR A 3 0.71 36.78 -15.25
N SER A 4 0.49 37.37 -16.40
CA SER A 4 -0.80 37.27 -17.11
C SER A 4 -1.01 35.90 -17.77
N ILE A 5 0.07 35.29 -18.29
CA ILE A 5 0.02 33.94 -18.92
C ILE A 5 -0.21 32.87 -17.88
N HIS A 6 0.43 32.96 -16.67
CA HIS A 6 0.19 32.03 -15.57
C HIS A 6 -1.28 32.01 -15.12
N SER A 7 -1.90 33.22 -14.98
CA SER A 7 -3.31 33.30 -14.55
C SER A 7 -4.30 32.77 -15.60
N ILE A 8 -3.96 32.86 -16.88
CA ILE A 8 -4.76 32.29 -17.97
C ILE A 8 -4.59 30.77 -18.02
N CYS A 9 -3.37 30.25 -17.84
CA CYS A 9 -3.10 28.82 -17.78
C CYS A 9 -3.74 28.15 -16.56
N ASP A 10 -3.71 28.80 -15.39
CA ASP A 10 -4.39 28.31 -14.19
C ASP A 10 -5.91 28.19 -14.39
N ARG A 11 -6.53 29.23 -15.01
CA ARG A 11 -7.97 29.20 -15.33
C ARG A 11 -8.35 28.14 -16.37
N LEU A 12 -7.45 27.80 -17.30
CA LEU A 12 -7.66 26.76 -18.31
C LEU A 12 -7.45 25.35 -17.72
N CYS A 13 -6.52 25.20 -16.78
CA CYS A 13 -6.23 23.90 -16.13
C CYS A 13 -7.16 23.58 -14.96
N GLU A 14 -7.59 24.57 -14.15
CA GLU A 14 -8.49 24.35 -13.00
C GLU A 14 -9.95 24.15 -13.38
N ARG A 15 -10.41 24.75 -14.47
CA ARG A 15 -11.78 24.54 -14.96
C ARG A 15 -11.79 23.34 -15.91
N LYS A 16 -12.38 22.23 -15.51
CA LYS A 16 -12.85 21.09 -16.33
C LYS A 16 -13.87 21.51 -17.40
N LYS A 17 -13.71 22.68 -18.06
CA LYS A 17 -14.61 23.13 -19.11
C LYS A 17 -14.08 22.59 -20.43
N TYR A 18 -14.73 21.56 -20.93
CA TYR A 18 -14.62 21.14 -22.31
C TYR A 18 -15.09 22.31 -23.21
N VAL A 19 -14.40 22.53 -24.32
CA VAL A 19 -14.88 23.47 -25.36
C VAL A 19 -16.25 22.99 -25.82
N ASN A 20 -17.25 23.88 -25.85
CA ASN A 20 -18.60 23.52 -26.23
C ASN A 20 -18.57 22.92 -27.65
N SER A 21 -19.25 21.78 -27.86
CA SER A 21 -19.31 21.11 -29.17
C SER A 21 -19.85 21.99 -30.27
N TRP A 22 -20.70 22.96 -29.96
CA TRP A 22 -21.22 23.97 -30.90
C TRP A 22 -20.16 24.96 -31.32
N THR A 23 -19.26 25.39 -30.43
CA THR A 23 -18.12 26.25 -30.76
C THR A 23 -17.16 25.55 -31.71
N VAL A 24 -16.91 24.25 -31.48
CA VAL A 24 -16.06 23.43 -32.36
C VAL A 24 -16.70 23.34 -33.75
N LEU A 25 -17.99 23.04 -33.83
CA LEU A 25 -18.75 22.96 -35.07
C LEU A 25 -18.69 24.28 -35.84
N PHE A 26 -18.89 25.40 -35.14
CA PHE A 26 -18.85 26.74 -35.77
C PHE A 26 -17.50 27.03 -36.40
N VAL A 27 -16.40 26.73 -35.69
CA VAL A 27 -15.04 26.93 -36.21
C VAL A 27 -14.77 26.02 -37.41
N ASP A 28 -15.15 24.74 -37.34
CA ASP A 28 -14.97 23.78 -38.44
C ASP A 28 -15.74 24.20 -39.69
N ILE A 29 -16.98 24.70 -39.54
CA ILE A 29 -17.77 25.23 -40.67
C ILE A 29 -17.12 26.50 -41.25
N LEU A 30 -16.68 27.42 -40.40
CA LEU A 30 -16.04 28.65 -40.82
C LEU A 30 -14.76 28.36 -41.61
N LEU A 31 -13.93 27.43 -41.14
CA LEU A 31 -12.73 26.99 -41.85
C LEU A 31 -13.07 26.27 -43.17
N SER A 32 -14.12 25.44 -43.21
CA SER A 32 -14.56 24.75 -44.42
C SER A 32 -15.07 25.71 -45.46
N VAL A 33 -15.88 26.69 -45.09
CA VAL A 33 -16.38 27.75 -46.02
C VAL A 33 -15.25 28.61 -46.50
N GLY A 34 -14.33 29.01 -45.61
CA GLY A 34 -13.14 29.79 -45.96
C GLY A 34 -12.23 29.04 -46.95
N SER A 35 -12.07 27.72 -46.76
CA SER A 35 -11.32 26.86 -47.70
C SER A 35 -11.98 26.79 -49.06
N SER A 36 -13.30 26.63 -49.12
CA SER A 36 -14.05 26.66 -50.41
C SER A 36 -13.93 28.00 -51.11
N PHE A 37 -13.92 29.12 -50.36
CA PHE A 37 -13.68 30.42 -50.93
C PHE A 37 -12.28 30.57 -51.54
N VAL A 38 -11.24 30.12 -50.81
CA VAL A 38 -9.85 30.12 -51.30
C VAL A 38 -9.71 29.21 -52.53
N ALA A 39 -10.36 28.06 -52.54
CA ALA A 39 -10.36 27.15 -53.68
C ALA A 39 -11.00 27.81 -54.93
N LEU A 40 -12.13 28.51 -54.76
CA LEU A 40 -12.76 29.28 -55.86
C LEU A 40 -11.86 30.39 -56.40
N LEU A 41 -11.21 31.16 -55.52
CA LEU A 41 -10.24 32.18 -55.93
C LEU A 41 -9.07 31.58 -56.73
N PHE A 42 -8.59 30.43 -56.32
CA PHE A 42 -7.52 29.73 -57.05
C PHE A 42 -7.98 29.28 -58.43
N VAL A 43 -9.15 28.68 -58.53
CA VAL A 43 -9.70 28.25 -59.82
C VAL A 43 -9.98 29.39 -60.75
N ASP A 44 -10.55 30.49 -60.22
CA ASP A 44 -10.85 31.75 -61.01
C ASP A 44 -9.58 32.37 -61.56
N ASN A 45 -8.53 32.53 -60.78
CA ASN A 45 -7.29 33.18 -61.20
C ASN A 45 -6.39 32.32 -62.11
N PHE A 46 -6.44 30.98 -62.01
CA PHE A 46 -5.45 30.08 -62.61
C PHE A 46 -6.03 29.07 -63.62
N ILE A 47 -7.34 28.82 -63.59
CA ILE A 47 -7.95 27.75 -64.39
C ILE A 47 -9.03 28.27 -65.35
N VAL A 48 -10.03 29.02 -64.84
CA VAL A 48 -11.19 29.51 -65.63
C VAL A 48 -11.85 30.70 -64.96
N ASP A 49 -12.24 31.71 -65.72
CA ASP A 49 -13.03 32.83 -65.21
C ASP A 49 -14.41 32.38 -64.72
N LEU A 50 -14.68 32.60 -63.44
CA LEU A 50 -15.93 32.21 -62.82
C LEU A 50 -16.97 33.35 -62.79
N PRO A 51 -18.25 33.07 -63.09
CA PRO A 51 -19.29 34.05 -62.96
C PRO A 51 -19.52 34.43 -61.49
N ARG A 52 -19.72 35.74 -61.20
CA ARG A 52 -19.90 36.24 -59.81
C ARG A 52 -20.98 35.47 -58.98
N ASN A 53 -22.03 35.01 -59.65
CA ASN A 53 -23.11 34.25 -59.01
C ASN A 53 -22.66 32.88 -58.55
N ALA A 54 -21.60 32.27 -59.13
CA ALA A 54 -21.06 30.98 -58.72
C ALA A 54 -20.42 31.07 -57.33
N TYR A 55 -19.75 32.16 -57.01
CA TYR A 55 -19.16 32.41 -55.71
C TYR A 55 -20.19 32.33 -54.58
N LEU A 56 -21.28 33.15 -54.72
CA LEU A 56 -22.32 33.16 -53.69
C LEU A 56 -22.97 31.78 -53.52
N PHE A 57 -23.24 31.12 -54.65
CA PHE A 57 -23.90 29.81 -54.65
C PHE A 57 -23.04 28.72 -54.00
N VAL A 58 -21.75 28.65 -54.34
CA VAL A 58 -20.84 27.67 -53.77
C VAL A 58 -20.58 27.93 -52.27
N ILE A 59 -20.44 29.20 -51.85
CA ILE A 59 -20.23 29.58 -50.46
C ILE A 59 -21.45 29.21 -49.61
N VAL A 60 -22.66 29.55 -50.04
CA VAL A 60 -23.90 29.21 -49.31
C VAL A 60 -24.12 27.70 -49.31
N GLY A 61 -23.88 27.02 -50.43
CA GLY A 61 -23.95 25.56 -50.55
C GLY A 61 -22.94 24.86 -49.62
N SER A 62 -21.68 25.33 -49.63
CA SER A 62 -20.64 24.82 -48.73
C SER A 62 -21.02 24.98 -47.25
N PHE A 63 -21.60 26.12 -46.86
CA PHE A 63 -22.07 26.34 -45.48
C PHE A 63 -23.17 25.36 -45.09
N LEU A 64 -24.22 25.23 -45.89
CA LEU A 64 -25.37 24.38 -45.59
C LEU A 64 -24.99 22.90 -45.59
N ILE A 65 -24.21 22.47 -46.57
CA ILE A 65 -23.76 21.06 -46.67
C ILE A 65 -22.77 20.73 -45.54
N SER A 66 -21.82 21.62 -45.23
CA SER A 66 -20.90 21.42 -44.09
C SER A 66 -21.66 21.28 -42.77
N LEU A 67 -22.65 22.15 -42.53
CA LEU A 67 -23.50 22.06 -41.33
C LEU A 67 -24.19 20.72 -41.26
N LEU A 68 -24.82 20.28 -42.33
CA LEU A 68 -25.58 19.03 -42.38
C LEU A 68 -24.65 17.79 -42.19
N VAL A 69 -23.57 17.70 -42.94
CA VAL A 69 -22.65 16.55 -42.95
C VAL A 69 -21.88 16.48 -41.64
N PHE A 70 -21.36 17.59 -41.09
CA PHE A 70 -20.59 17.59 -39.85
C PHE A 70 -21.48 17.27 -38.65
N MET A 71 -22.74 17.68 -38.64
CA MET A 71 -23.72 17.29 -37.64
C MET A 71 -24.11 15.81 -37.75
N ALA A 72 -24.45 15.34 -38.94
CA ALA A 72 -24.86 13.95 -39.18
C ALA A 72 -23.79 12.95 -38.80
N LEU A 73 -22.55 13.23 -39.17
CA LEU A 73 -21.40 12.39 -38.83
C LEU A 73 -20.88 12.66 -37.40
N GLY A 74 -21.38 13.67 -36.68
CA GLY A 74 -21.00 13.98 -35.31
C GLY A 74 -19.50 14.27 -35.15
N VAL A 75 -18.90 15.01 -36.09
CA VAL A 75 -17.49 15.42 -36.04
C VAL A 75 -17.22 16.36 -34.85
N ASN A 76 -18.22 17.15 -34.46
CA ASN A 76 -18.20 18.09 -33.35
C ASN A 76 -18.21 17.41 -31.95
N LYS A 77 -18.55 16.11 -31.86
CA LYS A 77 -18.61 15.37 -30.58
C LYS A 77 -17.26 14.87 -30.13
N ASN A 78 -16.23 14.95 -30.96
CA ASN A 78 -14.90 14.53 -30.62
C ASN A 78 -14.18 15.59 -29.76
N ILE A 79 -13.68 15.17 -28.59
CA ILE A 79 -12.88 16.05 -27.72
C ILE A 79 -11.53 16.28 -28.41
N ILE A 80 -11.23 17.56 -28.76
CA ILE A 80 -10.00 17.95 -29.47
C ILE A 80 -8.74 17.43 -28.79
N ARG A 81 -8.72 17.42 -27.44
CA ARG A 81 -7.62 16.96 -26.60
C ARG A 81 -7.23 15.48 -26.81
N HIS A 82 -8.14 14.66 -27.30
CA HIS A 82 -7.94 13.21 -27.49
C HIS A 82 -8.15 12.80 -28.95
N ALA A 83 -7.73 13.68 -29.88
CA ALA A 83 -7.83 13.38 -31.31
C ALA A 83 -6.96 12.13 -31.60
N THR A 84 -7.64 11.04 -31.97
CA THR A 84 -7.01 9.79 -32.42
C THR A 84 -6.98 9.72 -33.93
N ILE A 85 -6.14 8.87 -34.51
CA ILE A 85 -6.13 8.60 -35.98
C ILE A 85 -7.55 8.29 -36.47
N LYS A 86 -8.35 7.59 -35.66
CA LYS A 86 -9.75 7.27 -35.98
C LYS A 86 -10.63 8.54 -36.06
N SER A 87 -10.39 9.57 -35.25
CA SER A 87 -11.14 10.84 -35.31
C SER A 87 -10.74 11.69 -36.50
N ILE A 88 -9.45 11.67 -36.88
CA ILE A 88 -8.94 12.34 -38.11
C ILE A 88 -9.52 11.65 -39.35
N GLY A 89 -9.52 10.31 -39.40
CA GLY A 89 -10.15 9.57 -40.49
C GLY A 89 -11.64 9.86 -40.66
N LYS A 90 -12.38 10.00 -39.54
CA LYS A 90 -13.79 10.39 -39.56
C LYS A 90 -14.01 11.79 -40.16
N MET A 91 -13.09 12.74 -39.89
CA MET A 91 -13.11 14.04 -40.45
C MET A 91 -12.84 14.04 -41.97
N GLY A 92 -11.87 13.23 -42.41
CA GLY A 92 -11.60 13.05 -43.85
C GLY A 92 -12.82 12.48 -44.59
N VAL A 93 -13.53 11.52 -44.02
CA VAL A 93 -14.79 11.00 -44.56
C VAL A 93 -15.86 12.09 -44.63
N ALA A 94 -15.97 12.95 -43.62
CA ALA A 94 -16.94 14.04 -43.62
C ALA A 94 -16.65 15.08 -44.71
N ILE A 95 -15.37 15.43 -44.91
CA ILE A 95 -14.95 16.32 -45.97
C ILE A 95 -15.28 15.72 -47.35
N PHE A 96 -14.98 14.44 -47.55
CA PHE A 96 -15.30 13.74 -48.80
C PHE A 96 -16.80 13.80 -49.14
N PHE A 97 -17.66 13.46 -48.16
CA PHE A 97 -19.12 13.54 -48.39
C PHE A 97 -19.60 14.98 -48.64
N LYS A 98 -19.04 15.97 -47.93
CA LYS A 98 -19.33 17.39 -48.16
C LYS A 98 -19.03 17.78 -49.62
N GLU A 99 -17.86 17.37 -50.13
CA GLU A 99 -17.44 17.74 -51.49
C GLU A 99 -18.26 17.01 -52.56
N VAL A 100 -18.60 15.75 -52.38
CA VAL A 100 -19.46 14.99 -53.29
C VAL A 100 -20.86 15.64 -53.41
N LEU A 101 -21.43 16.03 -52.24
CA LEU A 101 -22.74 16.72 -52.25
C LEU A 101 -22.67 18.11 -52.87
N LEU A 102 -21.58 18.84 -52.64
CA LEU A 102 -21.36 20.14 -53.22
C LEU A 102 -21.19 20.06 -54.75
N LEU A 103 -20.42 19.09 -55.24
CA LEU A 103 -20.28 18.81 -56.67
C LEU A 103 -21.64 18.46 -57.31
N GLY A 104 -22.44 17.60 -56.65
CA GLY A 104 -23.79 17.26 -57.10
C GLY A 104 -24.71 18.50 -57.19
N LEU A 105 -24.67 19.35 -56.17
CA LEU A 105 -25.46 20.59 -56.14
C LEU A 105 -25.06 21.56 -57.24
N VAL A 106 -23.74 21.77 -57.44
CA VAL A 106 -23.19 22.65 -58.48
C VAL A 106 -23.54 22.13 -59.87
N SER A 107 -23.44 20.82 -60.14
CA SER A 107 -23.76 20.22 -61.42
C SER A 107 -25.27 20.28 -61.80
N LEU A 108 -26.16 20.37 -60.81
CA LEU A 108 -27.60 20.51 -61.03
C LEU A 108 -28.05 21.95 -61.33
N VAL A 109 -27.34 22.96 -60.82
CA VAL A 109 -27.81 24.35 -60.85
C VAL A 109 -27.05 25.23 -61.84
N VAL A 110 -25.81 24.90 -62.16
CA VAL A 110 -24.94 25.76 -63.02
C VAL A 110 -24.88 25.20 -64.44
N SER A 111 -24.78 26.14 -65.41
CA SER A 111 -24.85 25.86 -66.87
C SER A 111 -23.78 24.84 -67.35
N ARG A 112 -24.03 24.17 -68.54
CA ARG A 112 -23.16 23.17 -69.13
C ARG A 112 -21.68 23.60 -69.29
N MET A 113 -21.36 24.89 -69.43
CA MET A 113 -19.97 25.36 -69.51
C MET A 113 -19.20 25.21 -68.24
N PHE A 114 -19.84 25.27 -67.05
CA PHE A 114 -19.19 25.10 -65.75
C PHE A 114 -18.96 23.61 -65.41
N ASN A 115 -19.76 22.71 -65.95
CA ASN A 115 -19.64 21.28 -65.65
C ASN A 115 -18.28 20.66 -66.06
N ASN A 116 -17.64 21.22 -67.13
CA ASN A 116 -16.31 20.72 -67.55
C ASN A 116 -15.19 21.06 -66.56
N HIS A 117 -15.38 22.08 -65.72
CA HIS A 117 -14.39 22.54 -64.72
C HIS A 117 -14.84 22.28 -63.27
N ALA A 118 -16.08 21.80 -63.07
CA ALA A 118 -16.61 21.50 -61.74
C ALA A 118 -15.79 20.44 -61.00
N PHE A 119 -15.22 19.47 -61.73
CA PHE A 119 -14.33 18.48 -61.14
C PHE A 119 -12.99 19.05 -60.67
N ALA A 120 -12.44 20.04 -61.41
CA ALA A 120 -11.22 20.74 -60.95
C ALA A 120 -11.49 21.57 -59.69
N CYS A 121 -12.63 22.29 -59.64
CA CYS A 121 -13.06 22.99 -58.43
C CYS A 121 -13.22 22.03 -57.23
N PHE A 122 -13.87 20.89 -57.43
CA PHE A 122 -14.03 19.83 -56.43
C PHE A 122 -12.68 19.36 -55.90
N LEU A 123 -11.75 19.03 -56.80
CA LEU A 123 -10.44 18.49 -56.39
C LEU A 123 -9.64 19.52 -55.59
N VAL A 124 -9.62 20.78 -56.03
CA VAL A 124 -8.92 21.87 -55.33
C VAL A 124 -9.57 22.12 -53.97
N ASP A 125 -10.92 22.24 -53.90
CA ASP A 125 -11.63 22.44 -52.61
C ASP A 125 -11.40 21.27 -51.65
N PHE A 126 -11.49 20.04 -52.13
CA PHE A 126 -11.20 18.85 -51.31
C PHE A 126 -9.79 18.87 -50.71
N LEU A 127 -8.77 19.19 -51.50
CA LEU A 127 -7.38 19.26 -51.04
C LEU A 127 -7.17 20.38 -50.04
N VAL A 128 -7.64 21.60 -50.36
CA VAL A 128 -7.50 22.79 -49.51
C VAL A 128 -8.24 22.57 -48.17
N THR A 129 -9.50 22.13 -48.23
CA THR A 129 -10.31 21.87 -47.04
C THR A 129 -9.70 20.79 -46.16
N THR A 130 -9.16 19.72 -46.76
CA THR A 130 -8.49 18.64 -46.02
C THR A 130 -7.24 19.16 -45.31
N VAL A 131 -6.38 19.88 -45.98
CA VAL A 131 -5.15 20.45 -45.39
C VAL A 131 -5.48 21.44 -44.27
N VAL A 132 -6.44 22.35 -44.49
CA VAL A 132 -6.82 23.37 -43.52
C VAL A 132 -7.45 22.76 -42.27
N LEU A 133 -8.45 21.88 -42.40
CA LEU A 133 -9.17 21.30 -41.26
C LEU A 133 -8.31 20.32 -40.48
N ILE A 134 -7.61 19.41 -41.16
CA ILE A 134 -6.73 18.44 -40.47
C ILE A 134 -5.51 19.16 -39.88
N GLY A 135 -4.88 20.07 -40.64
CA GLY A 135 -3.74 20.87 -40.19
C GLY A 135 -4.08 21.70 -38.95
N PHE A 136 -5.24 22.35 -38.94
CA PHE A 136 -5.72 23.11 -37.79
C PHE A 136 -5.92 22.22 -36.56
N ARG A 137 -6.50 21.03 -36.73
CA ARG A 137 -6.65 20.06 -35.63
C ARG A 137 -5.32 19.57 -35.06
N VAL A 138 -4.37 19.26 -35.95
CA VAL A 138 -3.01 18.85 -35.54
C VAL A 138 -2.31 20.01 -34.81
N MET A 139 -2.40 21.23 -35.36
CA MET A 139 -1.84 22.42 -34.72
C MET A 139 -2.41 22.64 -33.31
N LEU A 140 -3.72 22.50 -33.11
CA LEU A 140 -4.34 22.64 -31.78
C LEU A 140 -3.83 21.59 -30.78
N VAL A 141 -3.62 20.35 -31.22
CA VAL A 141 -3.05 19.30 -30.39
C VAL A 141 -1.60 19.64 -30.01
N LEU A 142 -0.79 20.06 -30.97
CA LEU A 142 0.61 20.44 -30.74
C LEU A 142 0.75 21.65 -29.81
N VAL A 143 -0.08 22.70 -30.00
CA VAL A 143 -0.10 23.88 -29.12
C VAL A 143 -0.52 23.48 -27.69
N TYR A 144 -1.54 22.62 -27.56
CA TYR A 144 -1.97 22.11 -26.26
C TYR A 144 -0.85 21.35 -25.57
N ASP A 145 -0.16 20.44 -26.26
CA ASP A 145 0.95 19.68 -25.73
C ASP A 145 2.14 20.58 -25.36
N LEU A 146 2.43 21.58 -26.15
CA LEU A 146 3.47 22.59 -25.87
C LEU A 146 3.15 23.36 -24.58
N VAL A 147 1.92 23.88 -24.45
CA VAL A 147 1.47 24.63 -23.25
C VAL A 147 1.55 23.74 -22.01
N ILE A 148 1.11 22.48 -22.11
CA ILE A 148 1.22 21.53 -21.00
C ILE A 148 2.68 21.20 -20.67
N SER A 149 3.56 21.09 -21.67
CA SER A 149 4.98 20.81 -21.44
C SER A 149 5.67 21.95 -20.68
N LEU A 150 5.32 23.20 -20.99
CA LEU A 150 5.81 24.40 -20.27
C LEU A 150 5.30 24.45 -18.81
N TYR A 151 4.07 23.98 -18.55
CA TYR A 151 3.48 23.92 -17.21
C TYR A 151 4.04 22.75 -16.38
N ARG A 152 4.63 21.72 -17.00
CA ARG A 152 5.21 20.53 -16.37
C ARG A 152 6.54 20.78 -15.64
N SER A 153 7.10 21.96 -15.68
CA SER A 153 8.42 22.25 -15.05
C SER A 153 8.48 22.08 -13.53
N SER A 154 7.34 21.99 -12.84
CA SER A 154 7.26 21.77 -11.40
C SER A 154 7.06 20.30 -10.99
N LYS A 155 6.98 19.35 -11.94
CA LYS A 155 6.76 17.95 -11.64
C LYS A 155 8.06 17.22 -11.30
N THR A 156 7.98 16.29 -10.33
CA THR A 156 9.08 15.36 -10.01
C THR A 156 9.42 14.51 -11.23
N ARG A 157 10.65 14.61 -11.73
CA ARG A 157 11.11 13.87 -12.91
C ARG A 157 11.52 12.46 -12.51
N VAL A 158 10.90 11.47 -13.12
CA VAL A 158 11.14 10.06 -12.76
C VAL A 158 11.48 9.21 -13.99
N LEU A 159 12.26 8.17 -13.77
CA LEU A 159 12.43 7.05 -14.69
C LEU A 159 11.49 5.91 -14.27
N VAL A 160 11.06 5.06 -15.20
CA VAL A 160 10.32 3.84 -14.90
C VAL A 160 11.20 2.64 -15.23
N TYR A 161 11.34 1.73 -14.27
CA TYR A 161 12.10 0.50 -14.45
C TYR A 161 11.29 -0.55 -15.23
N GLY A 162 11.96 -1.21 -16.18
CA GLY A 162 11.38 -2.27 -17.00
C GLY A 162 10.79 -1.79 -18.32
N THR A 163 10.57 -2.75 -19.21
CA THR A 163 9.98 -2.57 -20.56
C THR A 163 8.83 -3.54 -20.81
N ASP A 164 8.41 -4.28 -19.76
CA ASP A 164 7.30 -5.22 -19.78
C ASP A 164 5.93 -4.50 -19.76
N ASP A 165 4.86 -5.24 -19.94
CA ASP A 165 3.50 -4.71 -19.97
C ASP A 165 3.12 -3.96 -18.69
N LYS A 166 3.63 -4.40 -17.53
CA LYS A 166 3.39 -3.74 -16.25
C LYS A 166 4.04 -2.35 -16.21
N SER A 167 5.27 -2.24 -16.71
CA SER A 167 6.02 -0.97 -16.79
C SER A 167 5.39 0.00 -17.81
N VAL A 168 4.92 -0.51 -18.94
CA VAL A 168 4.20 0.28 -19.95
C VAL A 168 2.85 0.77 -19.42
N ALA A 169 2.10 -0.08 -18.72
CA ALA A 169 0.85 0.30 -18.07
C ALA A 169 1.08 1.37 -16.98
N LEU A 170 2.14 1.21 -16.19
CA LEU A 170 2.55 2.20 -15.18
C LEU A 170 2.91 3.54 -15.82
N LYS A 171 3.68 3.54 -16.90
CA LYS A 171 3.97 4.76 -17.70
C LYS A 171 2.69 5.45 -18.16
N LYS A 172 1.75 4.70 -18.73
CA LYS A 172 0.47 5.25 -19.22
C LYS A 172 -0.33 5.90 -18.08
N ARG A 173 -0.33 5.28 -16.91
CA ARG A 173 -0.94 5.82 -15.68
C ARG A 173 -0.23 7.10 -15.21
N MET A 174 1.11 7.15 -15.27
CA MET A 174 1.88 8.31 -14.86
C MET A 174 1.74 9.51 -15.80
N HIS A 175 1.42 9.29 -17.06
CA HIS A 175 1.18 10.37 -18.03
C HIS A 175 0.08 11.34 -17.58
N THR A 176 -0.94 10.86 -16.88
CA THR A 176 -2.03 11.67 -16.33
C THR A 176 -1.74 12.22 -14.92
N SER A 177 -0.61 11.88 -14.31
CA SER A 177 -0.24 12.33 -12.96
C SER A 177 0.04 13.83 -12.90
N LYS A 178 -0.45 14.50 -11.84
CA LYS A 178 -0.14 15.91 -11.57
C LYS A 178 1.24 16.09 -10.90
N HIS A 179 1.81 15.04 -10.32
CA HIS A 179 3.01 15.11 -9.48
C HIS A 179 4.27 14.58 -10.15
N TYR A 180 4.14 13.64 -11.09
CA TYR A 180 5.28 12.96 -11.71
C TYR A 180 5.33 13.19 -13.22
N HIS A 181 6.57 13.28 -13.75
CA HIS A 181 6.86 13.33 -15.19
C HIS A 181 7.86 12.22 -15.53
N VAL A 182 7.44 11.28 -16.35
CA VAL A 182 8.30 10.16 -16.80
C VAL A 182 9.21 10.67 -17.92
N VAL A 183 10.53 10.57 -17.70
CA VAL A 183 11.57 10.99 -18.64
C VAL A 183 11.94 9.87 -19.60
N GLY A 184 11.86 8.63 -19.16
CA GLY A 184 12.18 7.45 -19.96
C GLY A 184 12.02 6.15 -19.17
N LEU A 185 12.27 5.05 -19.85
CA LEU A 185 12.30 3.71 -19.28
C LEU A 185 13.75 3.29 -19.04
N VAL A 186 13.99 2.44 -18.03
CA VAL A 186 15.30 1.86 -17.76
C VAL A 186 15.21 0.34 -17.85
N ASN A 187 16.13 -0.28 -18.59
CA ASN A 187 16.21 -1.73 -18.68
C ASN A 187 17.65 -2.20 -18.53
N PRO A 188 17.93 -3.28 -17.79
CA PRO A 188 19.27 -3.86 -17.64
C PRO A 188 19.80 -4.52 -18.92
N ASP A 189 18.97 -4.81 -19.92
CA ASP A 189 19.41 -5.37 -21.19
C ASP A 189 19.99 -4.30 -22.13
N LYS A 190 21.30 -4.38 -22.36
CA LYS A 190 22.06 -3.48 -23.24
C LYS A 190 21.51 -3.45 -24.69
N ARG A 191 20.87 -4.53 -25.15
CA ARG A 191 20.31 -4.62 -26.50
C ARG A 191 19.14 -3.67 -26.73
N LEU A 192 18.45 -3.26 -25.68
CA LEU A 192 17.32 -2.34 -25.73
C LEU A 192 17.74 -0.85 -25.66
N LYS A 193 19.04 -0.58 -25.51
CA LYS A 193 19.59 0.77 -25.59
C LYS A 193 19.29 1.38 -26.96
N SER A 194 18.73 2.57 -26.99
CA SER A 194 18.32 3.31 -28.19
C SER A 194 16.96 2.95 -28.78
N TYR A 195 16.22 2.02 -28.21
CA TYR A 195 14.83 1.81 -28.56
C TYR A 195 13.91 2.83 -27.84
N SER A 196 12.77 3.09 -28.46
CA SER A 196 11.70 3.88 -27.85
C SER A 196 10.46 3.03 -27.70
N ILE A 197 9.88 2.99 -26.50
CA ILE A 197 8.64 2.26 -26.21
C ILE A 197 7.58 3.28 -25.85
N SER A 198 6.48 3.32 -26.60
CA SER A 198 5.39 4.29 -26.42
C SER A 198 5.91 5.74 -26.34
N GLU A 199 6.79 6.14 -27.26
CA GLU A 199 7.37 7.49 -27.40
C GLU A 199 8.40 7.86 -26.30
N LEU A 200 8.74 6.97 -25.38
CA LEU A 200 9.79 7.20 -24.39
C LEU A 200 11.05 6.41 -24.73
N PRO A 201 12.23 7.04 -24.60
CA PRO A 201 13.52 6.37 -24.83
C PRO A 201 13.80 5.34 -23.71
N VAL A 202 14.43 4.23 -24.09
CA VAL A 202 14.91 3.22 -23.16
C VAL A 202 16.39 3.49 -22.86
N TYR A 203 16.71 3.61 -21.60
CA TYR A 203 18.07 3.85 -21.10
C TYR A 203 18.68 2.57 -20.52
N TYR A 204 19.95 2.43 -20.72
CA TYR A 204 20.79 1.40 -20.11
C TYR A 204 21.97 2.07 -19.43
N PHE A 205 22.27 1.71 -18.20
CA PHE A 205 23.40 2.21 -17.43
C PHE A 205 24.41 1.07 -17.21
N GLU A 206 25.62 1.26 -17.68
CA GLU A 206 26.69 0.27 -17.60
C GLU A 206 27.34 0.27 -16.22
N ASP A 207 27.43 1.45 -15.62
CA ASP A 207 28.01 1.68 -14.32
C ASP A 207 27.35 2.85 -13.58
N GLU A 208 27.76 3.03 -12.35
CA GLU A 208 27.27 4.08 -11.46
C GLU A 208 27.60 5.50 -11.97
N ALA A 209 28.77 5.69 -12.62
CA ALA A 209 29.20 6.98 -13.13
C ALA A 209 28.32 7.45 -14.30
N ASN A 210 27.96 6.53 -15.20
CA ASN A 210 27.01 6.79 -16.29
C ASN A 210 25.63 7.19 -15.75
N PHE A 211 25.15 6.51 -14.72
CA PHE A 211 23.91 6.85 -14.06
C PHE A 211 23.96 8.24 -13.42
N ALA A 212 25.03 8.57 -12.69
CA ALA A 212 25.24 9.86 -12.06
C ALA A 212 25.23 11.04 -13.03
N CYS A 213 25.95 10.88 -14.16
CA CYS A 213 25.99 11.88 -15.22
C CYS A 213 24.59 12.12 -15.80
N PHE A 214 23.83 11.04 -16.01
CA PHE A 214 22.46 11.11 -16.52
C PHE A 214 21.51 11.81 -15.55
N VAL A 215 21.56 11.45 -14.25
CA VAL A 215 20.75 12.06 -13.19
C VAL A 215 20.95 13.58 -13.15
N LYS A 216 22.20 14.04 -13.18
CA LYS A 216 22.54 15.47 -13.20
C LYS A 216 22.05 16.16 -14.47
N LYS A 217 22.30 15.56 -15.65
CA LYS A 217 21.93 16.13 -16.95
C LYS A 217 20.44 16.31 -17.10
N TYR A 218 19.64 15.34 -16.68
CA TYR A 218 18.18 15.33 -16.86
C TYR A 218 17.40 15.71 -15.61
N ASN A 219 18.08 16.04 -14.50
CA ASN A 219 17.49 16.38 -13.20
C ASN A 219 16.48 15.32 -12.74
N ILE A 220 16.92 14.06 -12.66
CA ILE A 220 16.07 12.94 -12.25
C ILE A 220 15.97 12.90 -10.73
N ASN A 221 14.76 12.85 -10.20
CA ASN A 221 14.49 12.86 -8.77
C ASN A 221 13.95 11.52 -8.25
N GLY A 222 13.57 10.60 -9.15
CA GLY A 222 13.07 9.29 -8.72
C GLY A 222 13.18 8.21 -9.79
N LEU A 223 13.29 6.96 -9.34
CA LEU A 223 13.17 5.73 -10.13
C LEU A 223 11.95 4.97 -9.63
N LEU A 224 11.01 4.69 -10.52
CA LEU A 224 9.73 4.06 -10.22
C LEU A 224 9.71 2.61 -10.67
N PHE A 225 9.59 1.69 -9.73
CA PHE A 225 9.46 0.26 -9.97
C PHE A 225 8.00 -0.16 -10.09
N PRO A 226 7.65 -1.08 -11.00
CA PRO A 226 6.28 -1.58 -11.17
C PRO A 226 5.81 -2.45 -10.01
N SER A 227 6.73 -3.08 -9.28
CA SER A 227 6.42 -3.88 -8.10
C SER A 227 7.59 -3.93 -7.11
N PRO A 228 7.35 -4.30 -5.83
CA PRO A 228 8.41 -4.49 -4.84
C PRO A 228 9.43 -5.57 -5.25
N GLU A 229 9.00 -6.67 -5.87
CA GLU A 229 9.88 -7.77 -6.31
C GLU A 229 10.88 -7.31 -7.37
N THR A 230 10.44 -6.41 -8.27
CA THR A 230 11.31 -5.83 -9.29
C THR A 230 12.39 -4.95 -8.66
N ALA A 231 12.02 -4.18 -7.64
CA ALA A 231 12.96 -3.36 -6.88
C ALA A 231 13.96 -4.22 -6.10
N GLN A 232 13.51 -5.33 -5.54
CA GLN A 232 14.36 -6.27 -4.82
C GLN A 232 15.44 -6.90 -5.71
N ARG A 233 15.08 -7.33 -6.94
CA ARG A 233 16.05 -7.88 -7.91
C ARG A 233 17.17 -6.89 -8.24
N GLU A 234 16.87 -5.60 -8.21
CA GLU A 234 17.79 -4.50 -8.52
C GLU A 234 18.41 -3.85 -7.28
N ALA A 235 18.26 -4.47 -6.11
CA ALA A 235 18.74 -3.88 -4.84
C ALA A 235 20.24 -3.56 -4.83
N GLU A 236 21.06 -4.39 -5.46
CA GLU A 236 22.52 -4.20 -5.55
C GLU A 236 22.96 -3.36 -6.79
N GLY A 237 22.04 -3.13 -7.73
CA GLY A 237 22.26 -2.35 -8.95
C GLY A 237 21.67 -0.95 -8.87
N LEU A 238 20.62 -0.70 -9.66
CA LEU A 238 20.01 0.62 -9.81
C LEU A 238 19.45 1.22 -8.52
N VAL A 239 18.93 0.40 -7.59
CA VAL A 239 18.45 0.89 -6.28
C VAL A 239 19.59 1.52 -5.50
N ARG A 240 20.76 0.89 -5.48
CA ARG A 240 21.98 1.44 -4.86
C ARG A 240 22.44 2.72 -5.53
N TYR A 241 22.47 2.76 -6.88
CA TYR A 241 22.85 3.97 -7.61
C TYR A 241 21.92 5.16 -7.30
N CYS A 242 20.62 4.90 -7.26
CA CYS A 242 19.65 5.93 -6.88
C CYS A 242 19.94 6.53 -5.51
N GLN A 243 20.27 5.68 -4.54
CA GLN A 243 20.56 6.11 -3.17
C GLN A 243 21.82 6.96 -3.09
N ALA A 244 22.89 6.55 -3.76
CA ALA A 244 24.16 7.28 -3.79
C ALA A 244 24.02 8.71 -4.33
N TYR A 245 23.05 8.95 -5.22
CA TYR A 245 22.81 10.25 -5.86
C TYR A 245 21.53 10.95 -5.45
N GLY A 246 20.92 10.56 -4.35
CA GLY A 246 19.71 11.21 -3.80
C GLY A 246 18.46 11.06 -4.67
N VAL A 247 18.42 10.06 -5.55
CA VAL A 247 17.25 9.72 -6.36
C VAL A 247 16.33 8.82 -5.56
N LYS A 248 15.07 9.21 -5.42
CA LYS A 248 14.09 8.44 -4.64
C LYS A 248 13.71 7.14 -5.34
N ASN A 249 13.83 6.03 -4.64
CA ASN A 249 13.32 4.74 -5.09
C ASN A 249 11.81 4.64 -4.76
N LEU A 250 10.99 4.55 -5.78
CA LEU A 250 9.54 4.57 -5.69
C LEU A 250 8.95 3.24 -6.16
N VAL A 251 7.90 2.77 -5.51
CA VAL A 251 7.16 1.56 -5.92
C VAL A 251 5.71 1.93 -6.22
N ALA A 252 5.22 1.41 -7.32
CA ALA A 252 3.80 1.45 -7.65
C ALA A 252 3.06 0.30 -6.94
N PRO A 253 1.87 0.56 -6.39
CA PRO A 253 1.06 -0.51 -5.83
C PRO A 253 0.53 -1.43 -6.93
N PRO A 254 0.31 -2.73 -6.65
CA PRO A 254 -0.14 -3.72 -7.61
C PRO A 254 -1.49 -3.33 -8.25
N ILE A 255 -1.65 -3.69 -9.52
CA ILE A 255 -2.82 -3.32 -10.35
C ILE A 255 -4.09 -4.10 -9.94
N ASN A 256 -3.94 -5.20 -9.20
CA ASN A 256 -5.02 -6.13 -8.85
C ASN A 256 -5.92 -5.68 -7.68
N VAL A 257 -5.71 -4.49 -7.11
CA VAL A 257 -6.56 -3.94 -6.04
C VAL A 257 -7.69 -3.07 -6.61
N LEU A 258 -8.31 -3.52 -7.68
CA LEU A 258 -9.54 -2.93 -8.27
C LEU A 258 -10.76 -3.77 -7.90
N GLY A 259 -10.92 -4.10 -6.62
CA GLY A 259 -12.21 -4.43 -6.01
C GLY A 259 -12.82 -3.15 -5.49
N ASP A 260 -14.09 -2.92 -5.75
CA ASP A 260 -14.92 -1.76 -5.43
C ASP A 260 -14.57 -1.02 -4.13
N GLY A 261 -13.77 0.00 -4.24
CA GLY A 261 -13.43 0.91 -3.16
C GLY A 261 -12.23 1.76 -3.55
N LEU A 262 -12.48 3.01 -3.95
CA LEU A 262 -11.50 4.04 -4.32
C LEU A 262 -10.44 4.28 -3.22
N LYS A 263 -9.56 3.31 -2.96
CA LYS A 263 -8.29 3.60 -2.27
C LYS A 263 -7.40 4.31 -3.28
N LYS A 264 -7.14 5.60 -3.05
CA LYS A 264 -6.10 6.36 -3.76
C LYS A 264 -4.79 5.59 -3.63
N THR A 265 -4.43 4.87 -4.67
CA THR A 265 -3.16 4.15 -4.77
C THR A 265 -2.04 5.17 -4.84
N VAL A 266 -1.36 5.40 -3.74
CA VAL A 266 -0.29 6.40 -3.62
C VAL A 266 1.03 5.70 -3.92
N ILE A 267 1.79 6.27 -4.86
CA ILE A 267 3.19 5.90 -5.08
C ILE A 267 3.96 6.25 -3.80
N ARG A 268 4.72 5.31 -3.26
CA ARG A 268 5.51 5.49 -2.05
C ARG A 268 6.98 5.15 -2.27
N GLU A 269 7.83 5.61 -1.38
CA GLU A 269 9.22 5.19 -1.34
C GLU A 269 9.32 3.71 -0.94
N ILE A 270 10.34 3.02 -1.47
CA ILE A 270 10.66 1.63 -1.12
C ILE A 270 11.00 1.58 0.35
N ARG A 271 10.40 0.63 1.05
CA ARG A 271 10.71 0.32 2.44
C ARG A 271 11.57 -0.93 2.52
N ILE A 272 12.24 -1.12 3.65
CA ILE A 272 13.06 -2.31 3.88
C ILE A 272 12.23 -3.60 3.79
N GLU A 273 10.96 -3.52 4.17
CA GLU A 273 10.01 -4.61 4.11
C GLU A 273 9.81 -5.13 2.67
N ASP A 274 9.80 -4.22 1.69
CA ASP A 274 9.67 -4.55 0.26
C ASP A 274 10.89 -5.33 -0.27
N LEU A 275 12.06 -5.19 0.37
CA LEU A 275 13.30 -5.84 -0.05
C LEU A 275 13.54 -7.20 0.63
N LEU A 276 12.70 -7.60 1.55
CA LEU A 276 12.82 -8.90 2.22
C LEU A 276 12.15 -10.05 1.46
N GLY A 277 11.54 -9.77 0.31
CA GLY A 277 11.07 -10.78 -0.64
C GLY A 277 9.89 -11.62 -0.15
N ARG A 278 9.02 -11.04 0.66
CA ARG A 278 7.88 -11.73 1.20
C ARG A 278 6.65 -11.49 0.33
N GLU A 279 6.04 -12.55 -0.17
CA GLU A 279 4.81 -12.50 -0.95
C GLU A 279 3.63 -12.03 -0.09
N GLU A 280 2.74 -11.23 -0.67
CA GLU A 280 1.48 -10.87 -0.02
C GLU A 280 0.62 -12.13 0.17
N ILE A 281 0.04 -12.26 1.37
CA ILE A 281 -0.82 -13.41 1.70
C ILE A 281 -2.22 -13.14 1.14
N GLU A 282 -2.75 -14.11 0.42
CA GLU A 282 -4.18 -14.13 0.07
C GLU A 282 -5.00 -14.52 1.30
N ILE A 283 -5.95 -13.69 1.67
CA ILE A 283 -6.88 -13.91 2.78
C ILE A 283 -8.32 -14.03 2.28
N ASN A 284 -9.12 -14.84 2.97
CA ASN A 284 -10.55 -14.95 2.68
C ASN A 284 -11.33 -13.78 3.30
N THR A 285 -11.26 -12.62 2.64
CA THR A 285 -11.92 -11.39 3.11
C THR A 285 -13.43 -11.56 3.35
N LYS A 286 -14.11 -12.42 2.59
CA LYS A 286 -15.56 -12.66 2.75
C LYS A 286 -15.87 -13.40 4.04
N GLU A 287 -15.09 -14.40 4.43
CA GLU A 287 -15.28 -15.11 5.69
C GLU A 287 -14.96 -14.22 6.89
N ILE A 288 -13.90 -13.42 6.80
CA ILE A 288 -13.55 -12.45 7.84
C ILE A 288 -14.69 -11.44 8.01
N GLU A 289 -15.19 -10.85 6.92
CA GLU A 289 -16.32 -9.91 6.96
C GLU A 289 -17.56 -10.56 7.58
N ALA A 290 -17.93 -11.76 7.16
CA ALA A 290 -19.09 -12.48 7.71
C ALA A 290 -18.98 -12.74 9.22
N ASN A 291 -17.76 -12.92 9.75
CA ASN A 291 -17.54 -13.15 11.18
C ASN A 291 -17.56 -11.88 12.03
N PHE A 292 -17.19 -10.71 11.48
CA PHE A 292 -17.05 -9.48 12.27
C PHE A 292 -18.06 -8.39 11.93
N ALA A 293 -18.70 -8.42 10.75
CA ALA A 293 -19.73 -7.45 10.39
C ALA A 293 -20.88 -7.40 11.41
N GLY A 294 -21.31 -6.19 11.75
CA GLY A 294 -22.38 -5.95 12.69
C GLY A 294 -22.08 -6.26 14.16
N LYS A 295 -20.86 -6.65 14.52
CA LYS A 295 -20.46 -6.95 15.90
C LYS A 295 -19.80 -5.75 16.60
N VAL A 296 -19.91 -5.74 17.92
CA VAL A 296 -19.11 -4.87 18.80
C VAL A 296 -17.78 -5.57 19.07
N VAL A 297 -16.69 -4.95 18.61
CA VAL A 297 -15.33 -5.51 18.73
C VAL A 297 -14.50 -4.61 19.64
N MET A 298 -13.86 -5.20 20.65
CA MET A 298 -12.91 -4.50 21.53
C MET A 298 -11.47 -4.94 21.18
N VAL A 299 -10.56 -3.99 21.05
CA VAL A 299 -9.12 -4.24 20.89
C VAL A 299 -8.40 -3.66 22.10
N THR A 300 -7.78 -4.51 22.92
CA THR A 300 -6.89 -4.06 24.01
C THR A 300 -5.47 -3.94 23.49
N GLY A 301 -4.72 -2.93 23.97
CA GLY A 301 -3.45 -2.59 23.33
C GLY A 301 -3.66 -1.95 21.94
N ALA A 302 -4.78 -1.25 21.77
CA ALA A 302 -5.24 -0.71 20.48
C ALA A 302 -4.28 0.31 19.87
N ALA A 303 -3.52 1.02 20.68
CA ALA A 303 -2.55 2.01 20.22
C ALA A 303 -1.15 1.42 19.92
N GLY A 304 -0.96 0.12 20.19
CA GLY A 304 0.26 -0.62 19.83
C GLY A 304 0.33 -0.96 18.34
N SER A 305 1.50 -1.45 17.88
CA SER A 305 1.73 -1.74 16.46
C SER A 305 0.75 -2.78 15.87
N ILE A 306 0.45 -3.87 16.61
CA ILE A 306 -0.52 -4.88 16.19
C ILE A 306 -1.95 -4.40 16.41
N GLY A 307 -2.24 -3.82 17.60
CA GLY A 307 -3.58 -3.36 17.93
C GLY A 307 -4.11 -2.29 16.98
N SER A 308 -3.28 -1.30 16.62
CA SER A 308 -3.68 -0.25 15.69
C SER A 308 -3.94 -0.77 14.27
N GLU A 309 -3.17 -1.75 13.82
CA GLU A 309 -3.39 -2.36 12.52
C GLU A 309 -4.66 -3.25 12.52
N LEU A 310 -4.90 -4.02 13.59
CA LEU A 310 -6.17 -4.73 13.76
C LEU A 310 -7.35 -3.75 13.70
N CYS A 311 -7.25 -2.58 14.37
CA CYS A 311 -8.28 -1.55 14.31
C CYS A 311 -8.51 -1.03 12.88
N ARG A 312 -7.43 -0.80 12.09
CA ARG A 312 -7.53 -0.36 10.69
C ARG A 312 -8.21 -1.39 9.81
N GLN A 313 -7.84 -2.67 9.97
CA GLN A 313 -8.42 -3.75 9.17
C GLN A 313 -9.88 -4.01 9.57
N LEU A 314 -10.19 -4.09 10.87
CA LEU A 314 -11.57 -4.24 11.36
C LEU A 314 -12.48 -3.09 10.91
N ALA A 315 -11.94 -1.88 10.76
CA ALA A 315 -12.69 -0.74 10.24
C ALA A 315 -13.19 -0.93 8.79
N THR A 316 -12.59 -1.85 8.04
CA THR A 316 -13.01 -2.18 6.66
C THR A 316 -14.07 -3.29 6.59
N PHE A 317 -14.30 -4.03 7.68
CA PHE A 317 -15.19 -5.21 7.71
C PHE A 317 -16.58 -4.94 8.30
N GLY A 318 -17.02 -3.68 8.32
CA GLY A 318 -18.41 -3.36 8.69
C GLY A 318 -18.80 -3.67 10.15
N VAL A 319 -17.84 -3.58 11.10
CA VAL A 319 -18.13 -3.76 12.52
C VAL A 319 -19.13 -2.71 13.02
N ALA A 320 -20.06 -3.11 13.89
CA ALA A 320 -21.08 -2.19 14.42
C ALA A 320 -20.48 -1.12 15.35
N HIS A 321 -19.47 -1.48 16.13
CA HIS A 321 -18.76 -0.58 17.03
C HIS A 321 -17.38 -1.12 17.34
N LEU A 322 -16.35 -0.29 17.16
CA LEU A 322 -14.97 -0.62 17.49
C LEU A 322 -14.54 0.10 18.78
N VAL A 323 -14.21 -0.65 19.82
CA VAL A 323 -13.74 -0.11 21.11
C VAL A 323 -12.22 -0.23 21.18
N LEU A 324 -11.55 0.91 21.28
CA LEU A 324 -10.10 1.02 21.34
C LEU A 324 -9.67 1.17 22.80
N PHE A 325 -9.19 0.09 23.41
CA PHE A 325 -8.77 0.09 24.81
C PHE A 325 -7.25 0.12 24.92
N ASP A 326 -6.66 1.18 25.47
CA ASP A 326 -5.21 1.31 25.67
C ASP A 326 -4.91 2.31 26.81
N ASN A 327 -3.74 2.21 27.44
CA ASN A 327 -3.28 3.17 28.45
C ASN A 327 -2.40 4.30 27.87
N ALA A 328 -1.96 4.18 26.62
CA ALA A 328 -1.10 5.14 25.93
C ALA A 328 -1.94 6.25 25.25
N GLU A 329 -2.04 7.42 25.90
CA GLU A 329 -2.91 8.52 25.46
C GLU A 329 -2.49 9.08 24.09
N THR A 330 -1.22 9.47 23.91
CA THR A 330 -0.74 10.12 22.68
C THR A 330 -0.88 9.22 21.44
N PRO A 331 -0.42 7.95 21.43
CA PRO A 331 -0.65 7.06 20.30
C PRO A 331 -2.14 6.77 20.04
N MET A 332 -2.97 6.76 21.10
CA MET A 332 -4.42 6.61 20.96
C MET A 332 -5.06 7.82 20.25
N HIS A 333 -4.58 9.03 20.57
CA HIS A 333 -5.03 10.25 19.88
C HIS A 333 -4.67 10.23 18.39
N GLU A 334 -3.46 9.81 18.06
CA GLU A 334 -3.01 9.67 16.66
C GLU A 334 -3.89 8.67 15.89
N LEU A 335 -4.14 7.50 16.47
CA LEU A 335 -5.02 6.47 15.89
C LEU A 335 -6.45 7.00 15.72
N ARG A 336 -6.97 7.74 16.69
CA ARG A 336 -8.29 8.37 16.61
C ARG A 336 -8.38 9.30 15.39
N LEU A 337 -7.45 10.23 15.23
CA LEU A 337 -7.43 11.18 14.11
C LEU A 337 -7.32 10.47 12.76
N GLU A 338 -6.56 9.38 12.71
CA GLU A 338 -6.42 8.54 11.51
C GLU A 338 -7.76 7.87 11.14
N LEU A 339 -8.43 7.24 12.12
CA LEU A 339 -9.71 6.56 11.88
C LEU A 339 -10.82 7.55 11.51
N GLU A 340 -10.93 8.70 12.16
CA GLU A 340 -11.89 9.76 11.81
C GLU A 340 -11.71 10.24 10.36
N ARG A 341 -10.47 10.40 9.91
CA ARG A 341 -10.16 10.85 8.55
C ARG A 341 -10.43 9.80 7.47
N ASN A 342 -10.10 8.54 7.75
CA ASN A 342 -10.10 7.49 6.74
C ASN A 342 -11.41 6.67 6.70
N PHE A 343 -12.16 6.64 7.81
CA PHE A 343 -13.36 5.80 7.98
C PHE A 343 -14.50 6.61 8.60
N SER A 344 -15.02 7.58 7.87
CA SER A 344 -16.05 8.52 8.35
C SER A 344 -17.38 7.88 8.79
N SER A 345 -17.70 6.68 8.31
CA SER A 345 -18.91 5.92 8.69
C SER A 345 -18.69 4.97 9.87
N LEU A 346 -17.45 4.77 10.33
CA LEU A 346 -17.13 3.85 11.40
C LEU A 346 -17.56 4.44 12.75
N LYS A 347 -18.37 3.69 13.50
CA LYS A 347 -18.61 3.98 14.91
C LYS A 347 -17.49 3.39 15.74
N PHE A 348 -16.71 4.23 16.41
CA PHE A 348 -15.65 3.76 17.31
C PHE A 348 -15.53 4.64 18.56
N THR A 349 -14.92 4.10 19.61
CA THR A 349 -14.71 4.80 20.86
C THR A 349 -13.33 4.51 21.41
N PRO A 350 -12.42 5.51 21.48
CA PRO A 350 -11.22 5.44 22.28
C PRO A 350 -11.56 5.36 23.78
N PHE A 351 -10.98 4.39 24.48
CA PHE A 351 -11.20 4.20 25.90
C PHE A 351 -9.85 4.05 26.62
N ILE A 352 -9.41 5.09 27.30
CA ILE A 352 -8.14 5.09 28.02
C ILE A 352 -8.29 4.25 29.29
N GLY A 353 -7.48 3.20 29.39
CA GLY A 353 -7.49 2.28 30.52
C GLY A 353 -6.35 1.27 30.47
N ASP A 354 -5.97 0.77 31.63
CA ASP A 354 -4.93 -0.24 31.78
C ASP A 354 -5.56 -1.59 32.10
N VAL A 355 -5.14 -2.66 31.41
CA VAL A 355 -5.66 -4.02 31.61
C VAL A 355 -5.40 -4.56 33.03
N ARG A 356 -4.47 -3.97 33.78
CA ARG A 356 -4.21 -4.27 35.20
C ARG A 356 -5.27 -3.70 36.16
N GLN A 357 -6.04 -2.70 35.70
CA GLN A 357 -7.03 -2.00 36.52
C GLN A 357 -8.41 -2.67 36.36
N LYS A 358 -8.72 -3.57 37.29
CA LYS A 358 -9.94 -4.39 37.28
C LYS A 358 -11.20 -3.56 37.04
N GLU A 359 -11.42 -2.51 37.83
CA GLU A 359 -12.64 -1.70 37.75
C GLU A 359 -12.74 -0.90 36.43
N ARG A 360 -11.59 -0.42 35.91
CA ARG A 360 -11.57 0.31 34.64
C ARG A 360 -11.88 -0.61 33.48
N LEU A 361 -11.29 -1.82 33.48
CA LEU A 361 -11.55 -2.85 32.47
C LEU A 361 -13.00 -3.32 32.56
N LYS A 362 -13.51 -3.62 33.76
CA LYS A 362 -14.91 -3.97 34.00
C LYS A 362 -15.88 -2.94 33.42
N GLY A 363 -15.66 -1.65 33.72
CA GLY A 363 -16.48 -0.56 33.18
C GLY A 363 -16.52 -0.51 31.64
N ALA A 364 -15.45 -0.95 30.96
CA ALA A 364 -15.44 -1.06 29.51
C ALA A 364 -16.35 -2.22 29.03
N PHE A 365 -16.28 -3.38 29.66
CA PHE A 365 -17.14 -4.53 29.33
C PHE A 365 -18.63 -4.21 29.62
N GLU A 366 -18.94 -3.60 30.75
CA GLU A 366 -20.29 -3.17 31.13
C GLU A 366 -20.88 -2.15 30.15
N LYS A 367 -20.06 -1.21 29.70
CA LYS A 367 -20.53 -0.12 28.83
C LYS A 367 -20.74 -0.57 27.40
N PHE A 368 -19.86 -1.41 26.85
CA PHE A 368 -19.83 -1.71 25.43
C PHE A 368 -20.33 -3.10 25.06
N HIS A 369 -20.42 -4.03 26.00
CA HIS A 369 -20.82 -5.43 25.77
C HIS A 369 -20.17 -6.05 24.53
N PRO A 370 -18.83 -6.12 24.45
CA PRO A 370 -18.15 -6.59 23.25
C PRO A 370 -18.50 -8.06 22.98
N GLN A 371 -18.74 -8.39 21.71
CA GLN A 371 -18.95 -9.75 21.25
C GLN A 371 -17.64 -10.44 20.88
N VAL A 372 -16.65 -9.65 20.47
CA VAL A 372 -15.29 -10.13 20.14
C VAL A 372 -14.26 -9.24 20.83
N VAL A 373 -13.24 -9.87 21.40
CA VAL A 373 -12.12 -9.18 22.05
C VAL A 373 -10.79 -9.64 21.44
N PHE A 374 -10.05 -8.69 20.83
CA PHE A 374 -8.66 -8.91 20.45
C PHE A 374 -7.76 -8.39 21.58
N HIS A 375 -7.02 -9.28 22.20
CA HIS A 375 -6.14 -8.94 23.31
C HIS A 375 -4.69 -8.84 22.85
N ALA A 376 -4.27 -7.61 22.49
CA ALA A 376 -2.91 -7.29 22.06
C ALA A 376 -2.11 -6.48 23.09
N ALA A 377 -2.71 -6.15 24.25
CA ALA A 377 -2.03 -5.45 25.33
C ALA A 377 -0.99 -6.36 26.00
N ALA A 378 0.29 -6.01 25.92
CA ALA A 378 1.39 -6.73 26.56
C ALA A 378 2.67 -5.89 26.58
N TYR A 379 3.56 -6.18 27.54
CA TYR A 379 4.94 -5.75 27.50
C TYR A 379 5.79 -6.78 26.74
N LYS A 380 6.58 -6.31 25.75
CA LYS A 380 7.28 -7.19 24.78
C LYS A 380 8.80 -7.07 24.78
N HIS A 381 9.37 -6.03 25.41
CA HIS A 381 10.81 -5.79 25.36
C HIS A 381 11.55 -6.69 26.38
N VAL A 382 12.26 -7.69 25.86
CA VAL A 382 12.94 -8.69 26.66
C VAL A 382 13.88 -8.09 27.71
N PRO A 383 14.83 -7.17 27.38
CA PRO A 383 15.74 -6.63 28.39
C PRO A 383 15.01 -5.89 29.51
N LEU A 384 13.99 -5.08 29.19
CA LEU A 384 13.22 -4.36 30.20
C LEU A 384 12.45 -5.31 31.14
N MET A 385 11.94 -6.43 30.60
CA MET A 385 11.21 -7.40 31.43
C MET A 385 12.13 -8.28 32.26
N GLU A 386 13.36 -8.51 31.83
CA GLU A 386 14.40 -9.10 32.69
C GLU A 386 14.73 -8.23 33.91
N GLU A 387 14.78 -6.91 33.71
CA GLU A 387 14.99 -5.93 34.78
C GLU A 387 13.74 -5.73 35.66
N ASN A 388 12.54 -5.96 35.09
CA ASN A 388 11.26 -5.66 35.73
C ASN A 388 10.29 -6.86 35.67
N PRO A 389 10.61 -8.04 36.25
CA PRO A 389 9.80 -9.24 36.11
C PRO A 389 8.41 -9.12 36.75
N CYS A 390 8.28 -8.36 37.82
CA CYS A 390 6.98 -8.10 38.45
C CYS A 390 6.01 -7.36 37.51
N GLU A 391 6.50 -6.43 36.71
CA GLU A 391 5.68 -5.72 35.72
C GLU A 391 5.29 -6.63 34.55
N ALA A 392 6.18 -7.53 34.11
CA ALA A 392 5.82 -8.57 33.13
C ALA A 392 4.68 -9.46 33.64
N VAL A 393 4.73 -9.89 34.91
CA VAL A 393 3.64 -10.66 35.55
C VAL A 393 2.35 -9.83 35.61
N ARG A 394 2.43 -8.58 36.09
CA ARG A 394 1.24 -7.75 36.25
C ARG A 394 0.51 -7.47 34.95
N VAL A 395 1.23 -7.17 33.86
CA VAL A 395 0.62 -6.85 32.56
C VAL A 395 0.29 -8.12 31.79
N ASN A 396 1.29 -8.98 31.54
CA ASN A 396 1.11 -10.10 30.63
C ASN A 396 0.34 -11.27 31.26
N VAL A 397 0.44 -11.49 32.58
CA VAL A 397 -0.24 -12.60 33.26
C VAL A 397 -1.56 -12.13 33.88
N VAL A 398 -1.50 -11.18 34.83
CA VAL A 398 -2.69 -10.71 35.53
C VAL A 398 -3.62 -9.93 34.62
N GLY A 399 -3.10 -9.07 33.74
CA GLY A 399 -3.89 -8.35 32.75
C GLY A 399 -4.61 -9.30 31.78
N SER A 400 -3.92 -10.30 31.23
CA SER A 400 -4.53 -11.30 30.35
C SER A 400 -5.58 -12.14 31.07
N ARG A 401 -5.32 -12.51 32.34
CA ARG A 401 -6.30 -13.18 33.20
C ARG A 401 -7.59 -12.37 33.33
N LEU A 402 -7.48 -11.08 33.70
CA LEU A 402 -8.65 -10.21 33.88
C LEU A 402 -9.47 -10.07 32.61
N VAL A 403 -8.78 -9.90 31.45
CA VAL A 403 -9.49 -9.84 30.16
C VAL A 403 -10.23 -11.14 29.87
N ALA A 404 -9.60 -12.29 30.08
CA ALA A 404 -10.22 -13.60 29.84
C ALA A 404 -11.39 -13.86 30.78
N ASP A 405 -11.24 -13.55 32.09
CA ASP A 405 -12.30 -13.73 33.07
C ASP A 405 -13.52 -12.85 32.74
N PHE A 406 -13.32 -11.59 32.36
CA PHE A 406 -14.40 -10.71 31.92
C PHE A 406 -15.03 -11.16 30.59
N CYS A 407 -14.28 -11.74 29.66
CA CYS A 407 -14.87 -12.33 28.48
C CYS A 407 -15.89 -13.43 28.83
N VAL A 408 -15.58 -14.27 29.82
CA VAL A 408 -16.53 -15.29 30.30
C VAL A 408 -17.67 -14.66 31.07
N GLU A 409 -17.40 -13.75 31.99
CA GLU A 409 -18.41 -13.07 32.85
C GLU A 409 -19.46 -12.32 32.02
N TYR A 410 -19.01 -11.60 30.98
CA TYR A 410 -19.90 -10.79 30.13
C TYR A 410 -20.36 -11.52 28.84
N GLY A 411 -20.08 -12.82 28.73
CA GLY A 411 -20.58 -13.65 27.65
C GLY A 411 -20.08 -13.26 26.26
N VAL A 412 -18.81 -12.87 26.17
CA VAL A 412 -18.14 -12.60 24.90
C VAL A 412 -18.10 -13.87 24.04
N ASP A 413 -18.40 -13.76 22.75
CA ASP A 413 -18.42 -14.94 21.86
C ASP A 413 -17.02 -15.47 21.58
N MET A 414 -16.03 -14.57 21.44
CA MET A 414 -14.64 -14.94 21.09
C MET A 414 -13.62 -13.97 21.70
N MET A 415 -12.56 -14.52 22.28
CA MET A 415 -11.36 -13.79 22.66
C MET A 415 -10.17 -14.29 21.86
N VAL A 416 -9.51 -13.38 21.13
CA VAL A 416 -8.28 -13.66 20.38
C VAL A 416 -7.10 -13.06 21.13
N MET A 417 -6.22 -13.90 21.65
CA MET A 417 -5.02 -13.48 22.39
C MET A 417 -3.80 -13.50 21.48
N ILE A 418 -3.11 -12.38 21.37
CA ILE A 418 -1.85 -12.28 20.65
C ILE A 418 -0.71 -12.84 21.52
N SER A 419 0.00 -13.84 21.01
CA SER A 419 1.18 -14.42 21.64
C SER A 419 2.42 -14.32 20.73
N THR A 420 3.48 -15.02 21.07
CA THR A 420 4.80 -14.88 20.42
C THR A 420 5.52 -16.22 20.36
N ASP A 421 6.47 -16.37 19.41
CA ASP A 421 7.48 -17.43 19.34
C ASP A 421 8.30 -17.55 20.64
N LYS A 422 8.51 -16.46 21.37
CA LYS A 422 9.28 -16.43 22.62
C LYS A 422 8.57 -17.09 23.81
N ALA A 423 7.28 -17.41 23.68
CA ALA A 423 6.55 -18.23 24.66
C ALA A 423 6.90 -19.73 24.56
N VAL A 424 7.56 -20.13 23.46
CA VAL A 424 8.03 -21.50 23.24
C VAL A 424 9.41 -21.69 23.83
N ASN A 425 9.59 -22.70 24.68
CA ASN A 425 10.86 -22.94 25.40
C ASN A 425 11.48 -21.62 25.90
N PRO A 426 10.77 -20.85 26.75
CA PRO A 426 11.17 -19.49 27.06
C PRO A 426 12.54 -19.43 27.73
N THR A 427 13.38 -18.48 27.29
CA THR A 427 14.71 -18.22 27.87
C THR A 427 14.76 -16.91 28.66
N ASN A 428 13.62 -16.25 28.77
CA ASN A 428 13.49 -14.95 29.39
C ASN A 428 12.13 -14.77 30.06
N VAL A 429 12.07 -13.78 30.96
CA VAL A 429 10.87 -13.45 31.73
C VAL A 429 9.69 -13.05 30.84
N MET A 430 9.94 -12.28 29.79
CA MET A 430 8.88 -11.84 28.86
C MET A 430 8.22 -13.06 28.18
N GLY A 431 9.02 -13.96 27.61
CA GLY A 431 8.51 -15.19 26.98
C GLY A 431 7.76 -16.07 27.98
N ALA A 432 8.32 -16.27 29.18
CA ALA A 432 7.68 -17.03 30.25
C ALA A 432 6.35 -16.39 30.70
N SER A 433 6.27 -15.07 30.80
CA SER A 433 5.02 -14.37 31.14
C SER A 433 3.94 -14.55 30.06
N LYS A 434 4.31 -14.57 28.77
CA LYS A 434 3.38 -14.87 27.67
C LYS A 434 2.94 -16.34 27.69
N ARG A 435 3.86 -17.27 27.97
CA ARG A 435 3.50 -18.69 28.15
C ARG A 435 2.51 -18.90 29.29
N LEU A 436 2.73 -18.22 30.42
CA LEU A 436 1.76 -18.22 31.51
C LEU A 436 0.39 -17.71 31.06
N ALA A 437 0.32 -16.59 30.31
CA ALA A 437 -0.95 -16.11 29.78
C ALA A 437 -1.66 -17.17 28.90
N GLU A 438 -0.92 -17.87 28.03
CA GLU A 438 -1.45 -19.00 27.24
C GLU A 438 -2.01 -20.12 28.13
N ILE A 439 -1.25 -20.53 29.15
CA ILE A 439 -1.67 -21.58 30.11
C ILE A 439 -2.96 -21.20 30.82
N TYR A 440 -3.09 -19.90 31.23
CA TYR A 440 -4.31 -19.44 31.88
C TYR A 440 -5.51 -19.55 30.96
N VAL A 441 -5.42 -18.93 29.78
CA VAL A 441 -6.51 -18.90 28.79
C VAL A 441 -6.91 -20.32 28.37
N GLN A 442 -5.93 -21.19 28.12
CA GLN A 442 -6.15 -22.59 27.76
C GLN A 442 -6.88 -23.33 28.89
N SER A 443 -6.41 -23.20 30.14
CA SER A 443 -7.03 -23.88 31.29
C SER A 443 -8.47 -23.42 31.54
N LEU A 444 -8.77 -22.15 31.26
CA LEU A 444 -10.11 -21.56 31.33
C LEU A 444 -11.02 -22.15 30.26
N GLY A 445 -10.54 -22.19 29.00
CA GLY A 445 -11.27 -22.79 27.89
C GLY A 445 -11.57 -24.28 28.13
N LEU A 446 -10.59 -25.05 28.54
CA LEU A 446 -10.77 -26.48 28.88
C LEU A 446 -11.79 -26.71 30.02
N ALA A 447 -11.78 -25.85 31.05
CA ALA A 447 -12.74 -25.95 32.15
C ALA A 447 -14.17 -25.66 31.66
N MET A 448 -14.34 -24.76 30.66
CA MET A 448 -15.65 -24.53 30.04
C MET A 448 -16.08 -25.69 29.15
N GLU A 449 -15.19 -26.25 28.34
CA GLU A 449 -15.46 -27.42 27.49
C GLU A 449 -15.85 -28.66 28.33
N ARG A 450 -15.29 -28.80 29.53
CA ARG A 450 -15.63 -29.86 30.51
C ARG A 450 -16.87 -29.57 31.34
N GLY A 451 -17.48 -28.41 31.18
CA GLY A 451 -18.66 -27.99 31.95
C GLY A 451 -18.38 -27.59 33.41
N GLU A 452 -17.09 -27.45 33.80
CA GLU A 452 -16.69 -26.99 35.14
C GLU A 452 -17.02 -25.51 35.38
N ILE A 453 -17.04 -24.74 34.29
CA ILE A 453 -17.38 -23.29 34.25
C ILE A 453 -18.45 -23.05 33.20
N ARG A 454 -19.49 -22.30 33.54
CA ARG A 454 -20.50 -21.88 32.60
C ARG A 454 -19.95 -20.70 31.76
N GLY A 455 -20.01 -20.82 30.45
CA GLY A 455 -19.60 -19.78 29.53
C GLY A 455 -19.72 -20.25 28.08
N LYS A 456 -19.64 -19.31 27.14
CA LYS A 456 -19.71 -19.58 25.68
C LYS A 456 -18.49 -19.07 24.93
N THR A 457 -17.56 -18.42 25.62
CA THR A 457 -16.42 -17.74 25.01
C THR A 457 -15.47 -18.74 24.35
N ARG A 458 -15.22 -18.59 23.07
CA ARG A 458 -14.16 -19.32 22.36
C ARG A 458 -12.83 -18.59 22.56
N PHE A 459 -11.82 -19.31 22.98
CA PHE A 459 -10.47 -18.78 23.17
C PHE A 459 -9.57 -19.15 22.00
N VAL A 460 -9.02 -18.14 21.35
CA VAL A 460 -8.08 -18.28 20.24
C VAL A 460 -6.76 -17.65 20.66
N THR A 461 -5.68 -18.40 20.60
CA THR A 461 -4.32 -17.86 20.83
C THR A 461 -3.53 -17.94 19.53
N THR A 462 -2.81 -16.88 19.19
CA THR A 462 -2.00 -16.85 17.96
C THR A 462 -0.54 -16.61 18.30
N ARG A 463 0.35 -17.48 17.82
CA ARG A 463 1.80 -17.38 17.96
C ARG A 463 2.46 -17.03 16.64
N PHE A 464 3.26 -15.98 16.64
CA PHE A 464 4.11 -15.59 15.51
C PHE A 464 5.39 -14.91 16.00
N GLY A 465 6.37 -14.80 15.11
CA GLY A 465 7.68 -14.22 15.41
C GLY A 465 7.70 -12.69 15.36
N ASN A 466 8.83 -12.11 14.94
CA ASN A 466 8.96 -10.68 14.91
C ASN A 466 8.15 -10.08 13.76
N VAL A 467 7.61 -8.89 14.00
CA VAL A 467 6.94 -8.09 12.96
C VAL A 467 7.81 -6.90 12.56
N LEU A 468 7.90 -6.67 11.25
CA LEU A 468 8.72 -5.62 10.65
C LEU A 468 8.19 -4.23 11.02
N GLY A 469 9.11 -3.32 11.34
CA GLY A 469 8.77 -1.92 11.57
C GLY A 469 7.97 -1.62 12.85
N SER A 470 7.77 -2.61 13.74
CA SER A 470 7.08 -2.37 15.01
C SER A 470 7.89 -1.46 15.93
N ASN A 471 7.18 -0.68 16.77
CA ASN A 471 7.80 0.28 17.70
C ASN A 471 8.86 -0.41 18.59
N GLY A 472 10.06 0.20 18.65
CA GLY A 472 11.20 -0.30 19.42
C GLY A 472 11.84 -1.59 18.87
N SER A 473 11.49 -2.04 17.67
CA SER A 473 12.12 -3.20 17.02
C SER A 473 13.45 -2.84 16.36
N VAL A 474 14.13 -3.86 15.83
CA VAL A 474 15.48 -3.75 15.24
C VAL A 474 15.54 -2.76 14.07
N ILE A 475 14.52 -2.70 13.22
CA ILE A 475 14.50 -1.81 12.04
C ILE A 475 14.48 -0.33 12.41
N PRO A 476 13.54 0.20 13.23
CA PRO A 476 13.61 1.58 13.70
C PRO A 476 14.90 1.90 14.45
N TYR A 477 15.44 0.93 15.20
CA TYR A 477 16.68 1.11 15.94
C TYR A 477 17.88 1.26 14.99
N PHE A 478 18.05 0.38 14.01
CA PHE A 478 19.10 0.48 13.00
C PHE A 478 18.99 1.76 12.17
N ARG A 479 17.76 2.14 11.78
CA ARG A 479 17.52 3.41 11.06
C ARG A 479 18.07 4.60 11.86
N LYS A 480 17.75 4.68 13.15
CA LYS A 480 18.23 5.75 14.03
C LYS A 480 19.77 5.75 14.15
N GLN A 481 20.39 4.57 14.26
CA GLN A 481 21.85 4.46 14.30
C GLN A 481 22.50 4.89 12.97
N ILE A 482 21.92 4.54 11.84
CA ILE A 482 22.38 4.95 10.52
C ILE A 482 22.26 6.47 10.34
N GLU A 483 21.13 7.06 10.71
CA GLU A 483 20.89 8.51 10.68
C GLU A 483 21.90 9.29 11.57
N GLN A 484 22.41 8.67 12.63
CA GLN A 484 23.42 9.22 13.53
C GLN A 484 24.87 8.98 13.05
N GLY A 485 25.06 8.34 11.88
CA GLY A 485 26.41 8.03 11.36
C GLY A 485 27.02 6.74 11.92
N GLY A 486 26.21 5.88 12.58
CA GLY A 486 26.66 4.60 13.12
C GLY A 486 27.35 4.65 14.49
N PRO A 487 27.98 3.57 14.97
CA PRO A 487 27.92 2.25 14.34
C PRO A 487 26.55 1.57 14.49
N VAL A 488 26.20 0.68 13.56
CA VAL A 488 25.05 -0.22 13.71
C VAL A 488 25.46 -1.37 14.63
N THR A 489 24.67 -1.61 15.67
CA THR A 489 25.00 -2.62 16.68
C THR A 489 24.17 -3.89 16.50
N VAL A 490 24.85 -5.01 16.26
CA VAL A 490 24.29 -6.36 16.15
C VAL A 490 24.77 -7.21 17.33
N THR A 491 23.91 -8.04 17.91
CA THR A 491 24.25 -8.80 19.12
C THR A 491 25.20 -9.97 18.82
N ASP A 492 24.96 -10.75 17.76
CA ASP A 492 25.83 -11.85 17.33
C ASP A 492 25.75 -11.98 15.80
N PRO A 493 26.86 -12.27 15.09
CA PRO A 493 26.83 -12.42 13.62
C PRO A 493 25.96 -13.57 13.11
N ARG A 494 25.71 -14.57 13.95
CA ARG A 494 24.92 -15.77 13.62
C ARG A 494 23.43 -15.61 13.93
N ILE A 495 23.04 -14.54 14.63
CA ILE A 495 21.65 -14.38 15.09
C ILE A 495 20.68 -14.28 13.93
N THR A 496 19.64 -15.09 13.97
CA THR A 496 18.54 -15.05 13.00
C THR A 496 17.22 -14.75 13.68
N ARG A 497 16.31 -14.16 12.93
CA ARG A 497 14.94 -13.92 13.36
C ARG A 497 13.98 -14.17 12.20
N PHE A 498 12.81 -14.68 12.54
CA PHE A 498 11.68 -14.69 11.63
C PHE A 498 11.07 -13.30 11.56
N PHE A 499 10.66 -12.90 10.36
CA PHE A 499 9.98 -11.62 10.16
C PHE A 499 8.70 -11.80 9.36
N MET A 500 7.71 -11.02 9.70
CA MET A 500 6.42 -10.90 9.03
C MET A 500 6.04 -9.42 8.97
N THR A 501 5.27 -8.99 7.98
CA THR A 501 4.74 -7.61 8.00
C THR A 501 3.61 -7.49 9.03
N ILE A 502 3.39 -6.29 9.57
CA ILE A 502 2.31 -6.07 10.54
C ILE A 502 0.93 -6.34 9.92
N PRO A 503 0.62 -5.85 8.68
CA PRO A 503 -0.64 -6.19 8.03
C PRO A 503 -0.83 -7.70 7.82
N GLU A 504 0.21 -8.41 7.38
CA GLU A 504 0.19 -9.86 7.21
C GLU A 504 -0.15 -10.59 8.52
N ALA A 505 0.54 -10.24 9.61
CA ALA A 505 0.27 -10.83 10.92
C ALA A 505 -1.18 -10.61 11.38
N CYS A 506 -1.71 -9.41 11.20
CA CYS A 506 -3.09 -9.09 11.56
C CYS A 506 -4.12 -9.83 10.69
N CYS A 507 -3.86 -9.97 9.39
CA CYS A 507 -4.68 -10.79 8.50
C CYS A 507 -4.75 -12.24 8.97
N LEU A 508 -3.60 -12.87 9.27
CA LEU A 508 -3.55 -14.26 9.76
C LEU A 508 -4.21 -14.40 11.14
N VAL A 509 -4.12 -13.40 12.01
CA VAL A 509 -4.83 -13.38 13.30
C VAL A 509 -6.35 -13.42 13.10
N MET A 510 -6.88 -12.64 12.17
CA MET A 510 -8.30 -12.63 11.86
C MET A 510 -8.75 -13.92 11.17
N GLU A 511 -7.92 -14.46 10.26
CA GLU A 511 -8.18 -15.74 9.61
C GLU A 511 -8.22 -16.88 10.64
N ALA A 512 -7.24 -16.97 11.55
CA ALA A 512 -7.23 -17.92 12.65
C ALA A 512 -8.47 -17.79 13.56
N ALA A 513 -8.93 -16.57 13.80
CA ALA A 513 -10.15 -16.32 14.56
C ALA A 513 -11.40 -16.85 13.86
N THR A 514 -11.50 -16.73 12.52
CA THR A 514 -12.64 -17.24 11.75
C THR A 514 -12.66 -18.78 11.69
N MET A 515 -11.48 -19.42 11.56
CA MET A 515 -11.33 -20.87 11.46
C MET A 515 -11.47 -21.59 12.81
N SER A 516 -11.38 -20.86 13.92
CA SER A 516 -11.38 -21.49 15.25
C SER A 516 -12.71 -22.14 15.60
N THR A 517 -12.64 -23.38 16.06
CA THR A 517 -13.78 -24.15 16.54
C THR A 517 -13.89 -24.19 18.07
N GLY A 518 -12.86 -23.72 18.79
CA GLY A 518 -12.83 -23.80 20.25
C GLY A 518 -11.57 -23.18 20.86
N ASN A 519 -11.05 -23.85 21.89
CA ASN A 519 -9.85 -23.41 22.62
C ASN A 519 -8.58 -23.89 21.91
N GLN A 520 -8.04 -23.09 21.00
CA GLN A 520 -6.96 -23.47 20.09
C GLN A 520 -5.80 -22.48 20.13
N ILE A 521 -4.57 -23.01 19.95
CA ILE A 521 -3.36 -22.21 19.75
C ILE A 521 -2.95 -22.36 18.29
N PHE A 522 -3.02 -21.27 17.54
CA PHE A 522 -2.60 -21.21 16.16
C PHE A 522 -1.16 -20.72 16.05
N VAL A 523 -0.40 -21.34 15.19
CA VAL A 523 1.01 -21.04 14.92
C VAL A 523 1.12 -20.67 13.45
N PHE A 524 1.74 -19.53 13.17
CA PHE A 524 1.88 -19.06 11.79
C PHE A 524 3.21 -19.49 11.20
N ASP A 525 3.18 -19.89 9.93
CA ASP A 525 4.39 -20.12 9.16
C ASP A 525 5.09 -18.78 8.91
N MET A 526 6.29 -18.67 9.45
CA MET A 526 7.10 -17.46 9.41
C MET A 526 8.02 -17.40 8.18
N GLY A 527 8.02 -18.44 7.32
CA GLY A 527 8.97 -18.56 6.22
C GLY A 527 10.41 -18.70 6.71
N ASP A 528 11.38 -18.31 5.88
CA ASP A 528 12.80 -18.45 6.18
C ASP A 528 13.29 -17.42 7.21
N PRO A 529 14.19 -17.82 8.13
CA PRO A 529 14.78 -16.92 9.10
C PRO A 529 15.82 -16.01 8.43
N VAL A 530 15.79 -14.72 8.77
CA VAL A 530 16.70 -13.70 8.25
C VAL A 530 17.84 -13.44 9.24
N LYS A 531 19.09 -13.43 8.77
CA LYS A 531 20.24 -13.01 9.58
C LYS A 531 20.14 -11.52 9.88
N ILE A 532 20.32 -11.14 11.14
CA ILE A 532 20.23 -9.73 11.55
C ILE A 532 21.39 -8.89 10.98
N VAL A 533 22.55 -9.50 10.77
CA VAL A 533 23.68 -8.82 10.11
C VAL A 533 23.37 -8.49 8.65
N ASP A 534 22.74 -9.40 7.89
CA ASP A 534 22.34 -9.16 6.50
C ASP A 534 21.29 -8.05 6.42
N LEU A 535 20.36 -8.01 7.38
CA LEU A 535 19.38 -6.94 7.52
C LEU A 535 20.06 -5.58 7.78
N ALA A 536 21.07 -5.53 8.67
CA ALA A 536 21.84 -4.34 8.97
C ALA A 536 22.58 -3.84 7.71
N GLU A 537 23.25 -4.72 6.98
CA GLU A 537 23.94 -4.37 5.74
C GLU A 537 22.99 -3.82 4.67
N ARG A 538 21.84 -4.48 4.46
CA ARG A 538 20.82 -4.00 3.52
C ARG A 538 20.30 -2.62 3.91
N MET A 539 20.08 -2.36 5.20
CA MET A 539 19.62 -1.06 5.67
C MET A 539 20.66 0.04 5.50
N ILE A 540 21.95 -0.26 5.74
CA ILE A 540 23.05 0.67 5.51
C ILE A 540 23.13 1.02 4.02
N ARG A 541 23.05 0.02 3.13
CA ARG A 541 23.04 0.22 1.67
C ARG A 541 21.82 1.02 1.22
N LEU A 542 20.63 0.74 1.77
CA LEU A 542 19.40 1.51 1.49
C LEU A 542 19.52 2.99 1.89
N ALA A 543 20.32 3.29 2.89
CA ALA A 543 20.60 4.66 3.30
C ALA A 543 21.69 5.36 2.46
N GLY A 544 22.24 4.68 1.45
CA GLY A 544 23.29 5.22 0.55
C GLY A 544 24.69 5.08 1.07
N TYR A 545 24.92 4.25 2.10
CA TYR A 545 26.25 4.05 2.70
C TYR A 545 26.80 2.65 2.41
N THR A 546 28.13 2.52 2.44
CA THR A 546 28.82 1.24 2.31
C THR A 546 29.03 0.60 3.69
N PRO A 547 28.53 -0.64 3.92
CA PRO A 547 28.73 -1.34 5.18
C PRO A 547 30.22 -1.52 5.50
N ASN A 548 30.60 -1.28 6.74
CA ASN A 548 31.95 -1.36 7.31
C ASN A 548 32.98 -0.34 6.78
N GLU A 549 32.68 0.41 5.71
CA GLU A 549 33.47 1.55 5.24
C GLU A 549 32.90 2.86 5.82
N ASP A 550 31.70 3.26 5.40
CA ASP A 550 31.05 4.49 5.88
C ASP A 550 30.41 4.29 7.24
N ILE A 551 29.70 3.16 7.43
CA ILE A 551 29.02 2.81 8.68
C ILE A 551 29.47 1.43 9.15
N LYS A 552 30.14 1.38 10.30
CA LYS A 552 30.61 0.14 10.90
C LYS A 552 29.49 -0.67 11.52
N ILE A 553 29.53 -2.00 11.38
CA ILE A 553 28.70 -2.93 12.11
C ILE A 553 29.51 -3.44 13.32
N LYS A 554 28.99 -3.20 14.54
CA LYS A 554 29.65 -3.60 15.78
C LYS A 554 28.89 -4.73 16.45
N PHE A 555 29.60 -5.82 16.78
CA PHE A 555 29.03 -6.92 17.56
C PHE A 555 29.19 -6.65 19.06
N ILE A 556 28.05 -6.72 19.79
CA ILE A 556 27.99 -6.31 21.21
C ILE A 556 27.74 -7.44 22.20
N GLY A 557 27.59 -8.69 21.71
CA GLY A 557 27.22 -9.86 22.51
C GLY A 557 25.70 -10.00 22.69
N LEU A 558 25.26 -11.22 23.01
CA LEU A 558 23.85 -11.51 23.28
C LEU A 558 23.36 -10.78 24.54
N ARG A 559 22.16 -10.24 24.49
CA ARG A 559 21.51 -9.56 25.62
C ARG A 559 20.95 -10.58 26.61
N PRO A 560 20.68 -10.16 27.88
CA PRO A 560 19.97 -11.03 28.82
C PRO A 560 18.67 -11.58 28.27
N GLY A 561 18.49 -12.89 28.35
CA GLY A 561 17.32 -13.60 27.84
C GLY A 561 17.24 -13.81 26.33
N GLU A 562 18.22 -13.34 25.55
CA GLU A 562 18.18 -13.42 24.09
C GLU A 562 18.60 -14.81 23.58
N LYS A 563 17.79 -15.38 22.66
CA LYS A 563 18.11 -16.62 21.92
C LYS A 563 18.94 -16.30 20.68
N LEU A 564 19.86 -17.19 20.30
CA LEU A 564 20.56 -17.13 19.03
C LEU A 564 19.60 -17.41 17.86
N TYR A 565 18.77 -18.44 18.03
CA TYR A 565 17.71 -18.85 17.10
C TYR A 565 16.38 -18.91 17.83
N GLU A 566 15.31 -18.42 17.20
CA GLU A 566 13.95 -18.52 17.74
C GLU A 566 13.26 -19.79 17.23
N GLU A 567 12.37 -20.34 18.03
CA GLU A 567 11.60 -21.54 17.76
C GLU A 567 10.11 -21.18 17.72
N VAL A 568 9.39 -21.62 16.72
CA VAL A 568 7.95 -21.38 16.62
C VAL A 568 7.14 -22.46 17.35
N LEU A 569 7.73 -23.65 17.50
CA LEU A 569 7.20 -24.83 18.19
C LEU A 569 8.23 -25.38 19.15
N SER A 570 7.78 -25.96 20.27
CA SER A 570 8.65 -26.74 21.13
C SER A 570 8.85 -28.15 20.57
N ASN A 571 9.89 -28.85 21.05
CA ASN A 571 10.17 -30.24 20.64
C ASN A 571 9.05 -31.22 21.04
N GLU A 572 8.21 -30.84 22.01
CA GLU A 572 7.09 -31.65 22.51
C GLU A 572 5.76 -31.30 21.86
N GLU A 573 5.70 -30.18 21.11
CA GLU A 573 4.49 -29.71 20.45
C GLU A 573 4.39 -30.26 19.03
N ASN A 574 3.35 -31.02 18.75
CA ASN A 574 2.97 -31.43 17.41
C ASN A 574 1.97 -30.42 16.85
N THR A 575 1.95 -30.24 15.52
CA THR A 575 0.95 -29.40 14.85
C THR A 575 0.01 -30.23 13.99
N VAL A 576 -1.21 -29.72 13.86
CA VAL A 576 -2.21 -30.20 12.90
C VAL A 576 -2.37 -29.12 11.81
N PRO A 577 -2.35 -29.49 10.52
CA PRO A 577 -2.63 -28.54 9.46
C PRO A 577 -4.07 -28.02 9.54
N THR A 578 -4.30 -26.82 9.02
CA THR A 578 -5.63 -26.23 8.86
C THR A 578 -5.99 -26.14 7.38
N GLY A 579 -7.11 -25.55 7.05
CA GLY A 579 -7.48 -25.22 5.67
C GLY A 579 -6.63 -24.10 5.03
N HIS A 580 -5.74 -23.47 5.80
CA HIS A 580 -4.85 -22.40 5.32
C HIS A 580 -3.38 -22.83 5.44
N ASP A 581 -2.63 -22.76 4.35
CA ASP A 581 -1.25 -23.27 4.25
C ASP A 581 -0.28 -22.68 5.28
N LYS A 582 -0.49 -21.43 5.67
CA LYS A 582 0.38 -20.69 6.62
C LYS A 582 -0.11 -20.74 8.08
N ILE A 583 -1.19 -21.46 8.38
CA ILE A 583 -1.74 -21.55 9.74
C ILE A 583 -1.82 -23.01 10.17
N ARG A 584 -1.27 -23.31 11.34
CA ARG A 584 -1.31 -24.63 11.95
C ARG A 584 -1.85 -24.53 13.37
N VAL A 585 -2.45 -25.60 13.88
CA VAL A 585 -2.89 -25.70 15.28
C VAL A 585 -1.84 -26.48 16.09
N ALA A 586 -1.33 -25.86 17.17
CA ALA A 586 -0.41 -26.54 18.08
C ALA A 586 -1.18 -27.42 19.08
N LYS A 587 -0.70 -28.65 19.26
CA LYS A 587 -1.12 -29.50 20.38
C LYS A 587 -0.18 -29.22 21.54
N VAL A 588 -0.71 -28.63 22.61
CA VAL A 588 0.05 -28.23 23.79
C VAL A 588 -0.38 -29.02 25.00
N ARG A 589 0.51 -29.08 26.01
CA ARG A 589 0.21 -29.72 27.30
C ARG A 589 -0.98 -29.03 27.98
N GLU A 590 -1.90 -29.84 28.49
CA GLU A 590 -3.04 -29.39 29.29
C GLU A 590 -2.66 -29.16 30.76
N TYR A 591 -3.26 -28.13 31.36
CA TYR A 591 -3.05 -27.79 32.77
C TYR A 591 -4.37 -27.82 33.54
N LYS A 592 -4.35 -28.37 34.78
CA LYS A 592 -5.52 -28.38 35.64
C LYS A 592 -5.82 -26.97 36.16
N ARG A 593 -7.04 -26.50 35.96
CA ARG A 593 -7.46 -25.13 36.33
C ARG A 593 -7.17 -24.79 37.80
N GLY A 594 -7.46 -25.70 38.75
CA GLY A 594 -7.24 -25.43 40.17
C GLY A 594 -5.76 -25.22 40.54
N GLU A 595 -4.82 -25.87 39.84
CA GLU A 595 -3.39 -25.68 40.05
C GLU A 595 -2.95 -24.34 39.47
N VAL A 596 -3.45 -24.02 38.27
CA VAL A 596 -3.20 -22.75 37.59
C VAL A 596 -3.67 -21.59 38.47
N LEU A 597 -4.91 -21.59 38.95
CA LEU A 597 -5.46 -20.53 39.78
C LEU A 597 -4.60 -20.23 41.02
N ARG A 598 -4.24 -21.29 41.79
CA ARG A 598 -3.39 -21.12 42.98
C ARG A 598 -2.03 -20.51 42.67
N ALA A 599 -1.40 -20.94 41.59
CA ALA A 599 -0.11 -20.41 41.17
C ALA A 599 -0.21 -18.96 40.74
N TYR A 600 -1.29 -18.58 40.03
CA TYR A 600 -1.50 -17.23 39.52
C TYR A 600 -1.89 -16.23 40.62
N ASP A 601 -2.71 -16.66 41.59
CA ASP A 601 -3.00 -15.82 42.77
C ASP A 601 -1.70 -15.52 43.52
N ARG A 602 -0.85 -16.53 43.69
CA ARG A 602 0.46 -16.35 44.35
C ARG A 602 1.41 -15.48 43.53
N LEU A 603 1.44 -15.63 42.20
CA LEU A 603 2.22 -14.76 41.31
C LEU A 603 1.75 -13.30 41.37
N ALA A 604 0.45 -13.08 41.42
CA ALA A 604 -0.11 -11.75 41.55
C ALA A 604 0.29 -11.06 42.86
N GLU A 605 0.23 -11.80 44.00
CA GLU A 605 0.69 -11.32 45.31
C GLU A 605 2.18 -10.97 45.30
N LEU A 606 3.03 -11.86 44.79
CA LEU A 606 4.48 -11.65 44.73
C LEU A 606 4.84 -10.45 43.85
N ALA A 607 4.16 -10.29 42.70
CA ALA A 607 4.37 -9.18 41.80
C ALA A 607 3.91 -7.82 42.39
N LEU A 608 2.80 -7.83 43.12
CA LEU A 608 2.33 -6.62 43.85
C LEU A 608 3.29 -6.24 44.97
N ALA A 609 3.86 -7.23 45.67
CA ALA A 609 4.86 -7.04 46.71
C ALA A 609 6.28 -6.75 46.17
N VAL A 610 6.44 -6.64 44.85
CA VAL A 610 7.71 -6.39 44.15
C VAL A 610 8.80 -7.43 44.47
N LYS A 611 8.40 -8.71 44.69
CA LYS A 611 9.29 -9.84 44.96
C LYS A 611 9.78 -10.48 43.68
N ALA A 612 10.75 -9.82 42.99
CA ALA A 612 11.21 -10.17 41.65
C ALA A 612 11.72 -11.62 41.54
N GLU A 613 12.67 -12.02 42.45
CA GLU A 613 13.29 -13.35 42.40
C GLU A 613 12.28 -14.48 42.71
N ASP A 614 11.40 -14.26 43.70
CA ASP A 614 10.36 -15.22 44.05
C ASP A 614 9.31 -15.36 42.94
N SER A 615 8.98 -14.27 42.26
CA SER A 615 8.11 -14.29 41.08
C SER A 615 8.71 -15.14 39.96
N VAL A 616 9.99 -14.93 39.61
CA VAL A 616 10.68 -15.72 38.58
C VAL A 616 10.82 -17.18 38.98
N ARG A 617 11.11 -17.48 40.26
CA ARG A 617 11.15 -18.85 40.79
C ARG A 617 9.81 -19.57 40.59
N LEU A 618 8.71 -18.91 40.94
CA LEU A 618 7.38 -19.48 40.74
C LEU A 618 7.02 -19.61 39.25
N MET A 619 7.42 -18.66 38.40
CA MET A 619 7.26 -18.79 36.93
C MET A 619 7.95 -20.05 36.42
N LYS A 620 9.19 -20.37 36.87
CA LYS A 620 9.92 -21.57 36.47
C LYS A 620 9.25 -22.86 36.98
N GLN A 621 8.61 -22.83 38.14
CA GLN A 621 7.85 -23.98 38.65
C GLN A 621 6.60 -24.29 37.83
N VAL A 622 5.89 -23.25 37.36
CA VAL A 622 4.68 -23.38 36.53
C VAL A 622 5.02 -23.69 35.08
N VAL A 623 6.13 -23.18 34.59
CA VAL A 623 6.64 -23.36 33.23
C VAL A 623 8.01 -24.06 33.29
N PRO A 624 8.05 -25.39 33.39
CA PRO A 624 9.30 -26.16 33.56
C PRO A 624 10.30 -25.98 32.41
N GLU A 625 9.80 -25.68 31.20
CA GLU A 625 10.58 -25.39 30.02
C GLU A 625 11.28 -24.01 30.06
N PHE A 626 10.96 -23.16 31.05
CA PHE A 626 11.61 -21.84 31.21
C PHE A 626 13.01 -22.02 31.81
N LYS A 627 14.03 -21.89 30.94
CA LYS A 627 15.44 -21.88 31.33
C LYS A 627 16.05 -20.55 30.94
N SER A 628 16.48 -19.74 31.90
CA SER A 628 17.08 -18.44 31.67
C SER A 628 18.39 -18.56 30.87
N ARG A 629 18.68 -17.57 30.00
CA ARG A 629 19.97 -17.49 29.30
C ARG A 629 20.52 -16.08 29.38
N ASN A 630 21.80 -15.94 29.67
CA ASN A 630 22.50 -14.66 29.86
C ASN A 630 21.80 -13.73 30.87
N SER A 631 21.12 -14.30 31.87
CA SER A 631 20.28 -13.56 32.82
C SER A 631 20.72 -13.82 34.25
N VAL A 632 20.50 -12.85 35.13
CA VAL A 632 20.72 -13.01 36.59
C VAL A 632 19.88 -14.12 37.20
N TYR A 633 18.85 -14.61 36.51
CA TYR A 633 17.93 -15.66 36.93
C TYR A 633 18.37 -17.06 36.55
N GLU A 634 19.55 -17.26 35.89
CA GLU A 634 20.13 -18.60 35.66
C GLU A 634 20.44 -19.34 36.94
N LYS A 635 20.75 -18.63 38.02
CA LYS A 635 20.95 -19.21 39.33
C LYS A 635 19.72 -20.00 39.83
N LEU A 636 18.52 -19.65 39.37
CA LEU A 636 17.28 -20.34 39.76
C LEU A 636 17.02 -21.63 38.96
N ASP A 637 17.73 -21.85 37.85
CA ASP A 637 17.62 -23.08 37.05
C ASP A 637 18.24 -24.29 37.77
N ARG A 638 19.19 -24.05 38.68
CA ARG A 638 19.94 -25.11 39.41
C ARG A 638 19.21 -25.64 40.66
N VAL A 639 18.13 -24.97 41.07
CA VAL A 639 17.37 -25.28 42.29
C VAL A 639 16.12 -26.13 42.01
N ALA A 640 15.79 -26.31 40.73
CA ALA A 640 14.57 -27.02 40.30
C ALA A 640 14.76 -28.51 39.98
N ASN A 641 15.94 -29.12 40.35
CA ASN A 641 16.23 -30.55 40.24
C ASN A 641 16.09 -31.25 41.58
#